data_e0fa05377330b4cae15efe3c1daaac88
#
_entry.id   e0fa05377330b4cae15efe3c1daaac88
#
_cell.length_a   1.000
_cell.length_b   1.000
_cell.length_c   1.000
_cell.angle_alpha   90.00
_cell.angle_beta   90.00
_cell.angle_gamma   90.00
#
_symmetry.space_group_name_H-M   'P 1'
#
loop_
_entity.id
_entity.type
_entity.pdbx_description
1 polymer ?
#
loop_
_entity_poly.entity_id
_entity_poly.type
_entity_poly.pdbx_seq_one_letter_code
_entity_poly.pdbx_strand_id
1 'polypeptide(L)'
;MRRRIGQKILLLFITFVFVFTAFPMTSLAAPSGSATENCWGSGGQLEIQLSGCSGYQTITVVAEFSGSIDSATGWGFDSYDISGNQVTAVCSASGPNNWGFDSRVGIQVSGSDINSAKLISVSGDGESGSVNEPVSTSAAATTSSGSSSSGSSSNPVPARNTEGIAGDDWLTTEGSHIVDMNGTEVWLTGCNWFGYNTGTNIFDGVWNCNLEESLEAIADRGFNVLRVPMSAELLLQWKNGEYPRANYNNAYNEALNSMNSLEIFDYVLSLCEKNGMKVIIDIHTAKTDASGHNHPVWYRDDITEDDFIESLSWCAQRYKANDTIIGYDLKNEPHGKASETPHAIWNDSDSPDNWKKVAERAGNAVLDANPHALIIIEGIQIYPKNIQANNFVSANDEDDYYNTWWGANLMGVKDYPIDFGSPERNKQIVYSPHDYGPRVYEQPWFEGGFTYESLYRDAWHDYWLYIQEDGIAPIFVGEWGGFMEGDNLKWMEYFRQLIAEKHLHHTFWCFNANSGDTGGLVKDDFKTWDEEKYDFVKEVLWQTEEGEFIGLDHAVPLGANGIALSDYTGVKITPAPVTPVAETTESVAQTETSAVSSALPETTVQVGDSNSDLSVESISKAAKGLVIAAIVIVVLFIAAMAVTIVVRRNAVNKRKAEEEIIPFEPQEAVVDKNSSNMENTAEDNKEEK
;
A
#
# COMPACT_ATOMS: atom_id res chain seq x y z
N MET A 1 66.01 -12.87 7.87
CA MET A 1 64.64 -12.45 8.28
C MET A 1 63.61 -12.53 7.15
N ARG A 2 63.90 -12.16 5.89
CA ARG A 2 62.97 -12.21 4.74
C ARG A 2 62.52 -13.63 4.32
N ARG A 3 63.32 -14.70 4.51
CA ARG A 3 62.95 -16.08 4.15
C ARG A 3 61.94 -16.74 5.12
N ARG A 4 61.86 -16.28 6.38
CA ARG A 4 60.94 -16.84 7.39
C ARG A 4 59.51 -16.20 7.28
N ILE A 5 59.39 -15.03 6.69
CA ILE A 5 58.12 -14.34 6.48
C ILE A 5 57.36 -14.99 5.29
N GLY A 6 58.09 -15.30 4.19
CA GLY A 6 57.48 -15.93 3.01
C GLY A 6 56.98 -17.37 3.31
N GLN A 7 57.65 -18.11 4.17
CA GLN A 7 57.16 -19.46 4.58
C GLN A 7 55.92 -19.40 5.50
N LYS A 8 55.84 -18.38 6.35
CA LYS A 8 54.63 -18.20 7.19
C LYS A 8 53.40 -17.71 6.38
N ILE A 9 53.62 -16.89 5.36
CA ILE A 9 52.55 -16.46 4.46
C ILE A 9 52.09 -17.58 3.55
N LEU A 10 53.02 -18.41 3.06
CA LEU A 10 52.67 -19.61 2.27
C LEU A 10 51.94 -20.68 3.12
N LEU A 11 52.33 -20.84 4.39
CA LEU A 11 51.64 -21.77 5.30
C LEU A 11 50.24 -21.23 5.67
N LEU A 12 50.07 -19.93 5.81
CA LEU A 12 48.77 -19.31 6.06
C LEU A 12 47.82 -19.44 4.83
N PHE A 13 48.38 -19.35 3.63
CA PHE A 13 47.61 -19.52 2.40
C PHE A 13 47.19 -20.97 2.15
N ILE A 14 48.07 -21.93 2.46
CA ILE A 14 47.77 -23.36 2.37
C ILE A 14 46.77 -23.78 3.47
N THR A 15 46.87 -23.23 4.68
CA THR A 15 45.88 -23.46 5.76
C THR A 15 44.54 -22.83 5.43
N PHE A 16 44.51 -21.66 4.74
CA PHE A 16 43.26 -21.02 4.29
C PHE A 16 42.57 -21.79 3.17
N VAL A 17 43.33 -22.34 2.23
CA VAL A 17 42.78 -23.21 1.16
C VAL A 17 42.29 -24.55 1.73
N PHE A 18 42.99 -25.16 2.73
CA PHE A 18 42.55 -26.41 3.34
C PHE A 18 41.36 -26.26 4.31
N VAL A 19 41.18 -25.07 4.93
CA VAL A 19 40.00 -24.78 5.77
C VAL A 19 38.77 -24.57 4.91
N PHE A 20 38.90 -24.03 3.68
CA PHE A 20 37.78 -23.90 2.73
C PHE A 20 37.36 -25.26 2.12
N THR A 21 38.23 -26.26 2.08
CA THR A 21 37.90 -27.61 1.55
C THR A 21 37.37 -28.56 2.61
N ALA A 22 37.31 -28.17 3.89
CA ALA A 22 36.88 -28.99 5.02
C ALA A 22 35.57 -28.59 5.70
N PHE A 23 34.86 -27.57 5.15
CA PHE A 23 33.43 -27.41 5.45
C PHE A 23 32.71 -28.56 4.74
N PRO A 24 31.90 -29.37 5.45
CA PRO A 24 30.97 -30.25 4.76
C PRO A 24 30.08 -29.30 3.92
N MET A 25 30.09 -29.47 2.61
CA MET A 25 29.01 -28.96 1.80
C MET A 25 27.76 -29.61 2.37
N THR A 26 27.02 -28.88 3.19
CA THR A 26 25.63 -29.24 3.44
C THR A 26 25.02 -29.30 2.06
N SER A 27 24.68 -30.47 1.57
CA SER A 27 23.88 -30.59 0.37
C SER A 27 22.65 -29.74 0.60
N LEU A 28 22.40 -28.73 -0.25
CA LEU A 28 21.14 -28.03 -0.26
C LEU A 28 20.05 -29.09 -0.33
N ALA A 29 19.03 -28.99 0.49
CA ALA A 29 17.87 -29.84 0.35
C ALA A 29 17.33 -29.61 -1.08
N ALA A 30 17.09 -30.69 -1.83
CA ALA A 30 16.52 -30.54 -3.15
C ALA A 30 15.17 -29.81 -3.06
N PRO A 31 14.87 -28.85 -3.95
CA PRO A 31 13.60 -28.15 -3.93
C PRO A 31 12.48 -29.14 -4.20
N SER A 32 11.34 -28.95 -3.58
CA SER A 32 10.17 -29.81 -3.73
C SER A 32 8.91 -28.96 -3.86
N GLY A 33 7.81 -29.56 -4.35
CA GLY A 33 6.54 -28.89 -4.46
C GLY A 33 5.38 -29.83 -4.15
N SER A 34 4.31 -29.28 -3.59
CA SER A 34 2.99 -29.89 -3.55
C SER A 34 2.02 -29.02 -4.38
N ALA A 35 1.04 -29.64 -5.05
CA ALA A 35 0.17 -28.93 -5.95
C ALA A 35 -1.29 -29.19 -5.66
N THR A 36 -2.11 -28.17 -5.87
CA THR A 36 -3.58 -28.25 -5.87
C THR A 36 -4.08 -27.91 -7.25
N GLU A 37 -4.92 -28.75 -7.84
CA GLU A 37 -5.49 -28.53 -9.15
C GLU A 37 -6.93 -28.05 -9.10
N ASN A 38 -7.29 -27.20 -10.06
CA ASN A 38 -8.66 -26.79 -10.35
C ASN A 38 -8.84 -26.69 -11.88
N CYS A 39 -9.59 -27.64 -12.48
CA CYS A 39 -9.77 -27.73 -13.92
C CYS A 39 -11.25 -27.75 -14.29
N TRP A 40 -11.63 -27.05 -15.39
CA TRP A 40 -13.03 -26.83 -15.79
C TRP A 40 -13.31 -27.08 -17.28
N GLY A 41 -12.49 -27.88 -17.95
CA GLY A 41 -12.67 -28.33 -19.34
C GLY A 41 -12.14 -27.35 -20.40
N SER A 42 -12.46 -26.06 -20.34
CA SER A 42 -11.93 -25.02 -21.22
C SER A 42 -10.69 -24.32 -20.64
N GLY A 43 -10.22 -24.75 -19.49
CA GLY A 43 -9.04 -24.25 -18.82
C GLY A 43 -8.76 -24.98 -17.52
N GLY A 44 -7.68 -24.62 -16.86
CA GLY A 44 -7.28 -25.18 -15.59
C GLY A 44 -6.22 -24.33 -14.90
N GLN A 45 -6.10 -24.53 -13.59
CA GLN A 45 -5.12 -23.90 -12.74
C GLN A 45 -4.43 -24.96 -11.92
N LEU A 46 -3.11 -24.82 -11.77
CA LEU A 46 -2.31 -25.59 -10.84
C LEU A 46 -1.59 -24.63 -9.91
N GLU A 47 -1.95 -24.65 -8.63
CA GLU A 47 -1.28 -23.90 -7.58
C GLU A 47 -0.24 -24.80 -6.91
N ILE A 48 1.00 -24.33 -6.79
CA ILE A 48 2.14 -25.12 -6.36
C ILE A 48 2.79 -24.41 -5.17
N GLN A 49 2.79 -25.07 -4.02
CA GLN A 49 3.53 -24.67 -2.84
C GLN A 49 4.94 -25.23 -2.93
N LEU A 50 5.94 -24.36 -3.02
CA LEU A 50 7.35 -24.73 -3.09
C LEU A 50 7.96 -24.82 -1.68
N SER A 51 8.96 -25.67 -1.52
CA SER A 51 9.74 -25.84 -0.28
C SER A 51 11.18 -26.22 -0.61
N GLY A 52 12.11 -25.86 0.29
CA GLY A 52 13.54 -26.15 0.10
C GLY A 52 14.22 -25.30 -0.97
N CYS A 53 13.61 -24.20 -1.39
CA CYS A 53 14.11 -23.34 -2.45
C CYS A 53 15.24 -22.40 -2.01
N SER A 54 15.43 -22.24 -0.70
CA SER A 54 16.47 -21.37 -0.14
C SER A 54 17.87 -21.83 -0.55
N GLY A 55 18.61 -20.98 -1.23
CA GLY A 55 19.98 -21.25 -1.71
C GLY A 55 20.11 -21.50 -3.20
N TYR A 56 19.01 -21.66 -3.91
CA TYR A 56 18.98 -21.70 -5.39
C TYR A 56 18.84 -20.30 -5.98
N GLN A 57 19.38 -20.07 -7.17
CA GLN A 57 19.22 -18.82 -7.91
C GLN A 57 17.99 -18.86 -8.83
N THR A 58 17.65 -20.06 -9.31
CA THR A 58 16.48 -20.31 -10.15
C THR A 58 15.81 -21.62 -9.72
N ILE A 59 14.48 -21.62 -9.78
CA ILE A 59 13.64 -22.82 -9.63
C ILE A 59 12.84 -22.99 -10.91
N THR A 60 12.88 -24.19 -11.47
CA THR A 60 12.08 -24.57 -12.63
C THR A 60 10.96 -25.51 -12.18
N VAL A 61 9.74 -25.15 -12.55
CA VAL A 61 8.53 -25.92 -12.25
C VAL A 61 7.95 -26.42 -13.57
N VAL A 62 7.61 -27.70 -13.68
CA VAL A 62 6.96 -28.28 -14.84
C VAL A 62 5.59 -28.82 -14.43
N ALA A 63 4.54 -28.31 -15.07
CA ALA A 63 3.16 -28.74 -14.90
C ALA A 63 2.64 -29.40 -16.16
N GLU A 64 1.78 -30.40 -16.04
CA GLU A 64 1.12 -31.08 -17.16
C GLU A 64 -0.39 -31.03 -16.97
N PHE A 65 -1.11 -30.70 -18.05
CA PHE A 65 -2.57 -30.64 -18.11
C PHE A 65 -3.12 -31.74 -19.03
N SER A 66 -4.33 -32.23 -18.80
CA SER A 66 -4.87 -33.36 -19.56
C SER A 66 -5.22 -33.07 -21.02
N GLY A 67 -5.50 -31.81 -21.36
CA GLY A 67 -5.97 -31.38 -22.69
C GLY A 67 -4.93 -30.59 -23.46
N SER A 68 -5.36 -29.91 -24.53
CA SER A 68 -4.52 -29.01 -25.31
C SER A 68 -4.53 -27.60 -24.70
N ILE A 69 -3.33 -27.01 -24.61
CA ILE A 69 -3.14 -25.67 -24.07
C ILE A 69 -3.03 -24.69 -25.23
N ASP A 70 -3.91 -23.69 -25.26
CA ASP A 70 -3.87 -22.58 -26.23
C ASP A 70 -3.07 -21.38 -25.69
N SER A 71 -3.17 -21.11 -24.38
CA SER A 71 -2.39 -20.09 -23.70
C SER A 71 -2.16 -20.44 -22.24
N ALA A 72 -1.10 -19.87 -21.65
CA ALA A 72 -0.83 -19.95 -20.23
C ALA A 72 -0.59 -18.55 -19.66
N THR A 73 -0.91 -18.41 -18.38
CA THR A 73 -0.65 -17.22 -17.56
C THR A 73 -0.44 -17.68 -16.13
N GLY A 74 -0.17 -16.78 -15.21
CA GLY A 74 -0.05 -17.12 -13.80
C GLY A 74 0.81 -16.12 -13.04
N TRP A 75 1.24 -16.51 -11.85
CA TRP A 75 1.98 -15.67 -10.91
C TRP A 75 3.09 -16.48 -10.22
N GLY A 76 4.06 -15.77 -9.67
CA GLY A 76 5.17 -16.39 -8.94
C GLY A 76 6.31 -16.89 -9.80
N PHE A 77 6.34 -16.60 -11.10
CA PHE A 77 7.43 -16.96 -12.03
C PHE A 77 7.79 -15.79 -12.93
N ASP A 78 9.03 -15.78 -13.43
CA ASP A 78 9.56 -14.72 -14.30
C ASP A 78 9.26 -14.97 -15.78
N SER A 79 9.20 -16.25 -16.17
CA SER A 79 8.95 -16.66 -17.55
C SER A 79 8.34 -18.07 -17.61
N TYR A 80 7.68 -18.37 -18.72
CA TYR A 80 7.16 -19.71 -18.98
C TYR A 80 7.31 -20.08 -20.46
N ASP A 81 7.25 -21.39 -20.72
CA ASP A 81 7.20 -21.98 -22.06
C ASP A 81 6.12 -23.06 -22.12
N ILE A 82 5.40 -23.16 -23.24
CA ILE A 82 4.37 -24.17 -23.49
C ILE A 82 4.90 -25.18 -24.49
N SER A 83 4.90 -26.44 -24.13
CA SER A 83 5.28 -27.56 -24.98
C SER A 83 4.22 -28.67 -24.94
N GLY A 84 3.35 -28.70 -25.95
CA GLY A 84 2.22 -29.66 -26.00
C GLY A 84 1.20 -29.37 -24.88
N ASN A 85 1.09 -30.30 -23.95
CA ASN A 85 0.21 -30.17 -22.78
C ASN A 85 0.97 -29.84 -21.49
N GLN A 86 2.21 -29.40 -21.60
CA GLN A 86 3.05 -29.03 -20.46
C GLN A 86 3.38 -27.54 -20.46
N VAL A 87 3.43 -26.95 -19.27
CA VAL A 87 3.95 -25.61 -19.02
C VAL A 87 5.19 -25.73 -18.15
N THR A 88 6.27 -25.13 -18.60
CA THR A 88 7.52 -24.99 -17.82
C THR A 88 7.61 -23.55 -17.36
N ALA A 89 7.54 -23.31 -16.07
CA ALA A 89 7.69 -21.99 -15.45
C ALA A 89 9.05 -21.87 -14.76
N VAL A 90 9.71 -20.74 -14.93
CA VAL A 90 11.02 -20.43 -14.32
C VAL A 90 10.87 -19.26 -13.39
N CYS A 91 11.31 -19.45 -12.18
CA CYS A 91 11.27 -18.47 -11.10
C CYS A 91 12.70 -18.16 -10.65
N SER A 92 13.04 -16.89 -10.42
CA SER A 92 14.37 -16.48 -9.95
C SER A 92 14.32 -15.91 -8.53
N ALA A 93 15.43 -15.98 -7.82
CA ALA A 93 15.57 -15.43 -6.48
C ALA A 93 15.39 -13.90 -6.42
N SER A 94 15.52 -13.22 -7.57
CA SER A 94 15.29 -11.78 -7.74
C SER A 94 13.95 -11.45 -8.39
N GLY A 95 13.15 -12.47 -8.74
CA GLY A 95 11.85 -12.33 -9.39
C GLY A 95 10.70 -12.13 -8.39
N PRO A 96 9.45 -12.25 -8.88
CA PRO A 96 8.24 -12.03 -8.08
C PRO A 96 8.14 -12.93 -6.84
N ASN A 97 8.79 -14.09 -6.87
CA ASN A 97 8.95 -14.96 -5.71
C ASN A 97 10.29 -14.69 -5.03
N ASN A 98 10.28 -13.88 -4.02
CA ASN A 98 11.42 -13.76 -3.12
C ASN A 98 11.45 -14.98 -2.21
N TRP A 99 12.15 -16.08 -2.60
CA TRP A 99 12.25 -17.40 -1.93
C TRP A 99 12.26 -17.34 -0.39
N GLY A 100 11.19 -16.83 0.20
CA GLY A 100 10.87 -16.99 1.62
C GLY A 100 10.26 -18.37 1.89
N PHE A 101 9.92 -18.63 3.13
CA PHE A 101 9.47 -19.96 3.61
C PHE A 101 8.18 -20.47 2.96
N ASP A 102 7.39 -19.63 2.25
CA ASP A 102 6.08 -19.94 1.67
C ASP A 102 5.94 -19.55 0.20
N SER A 103 6.95 -19.80 -0.62
CA SER A 103 6.90 -19.50 -2.04
C SER A 103 5.81 -20.28 -2.77
N ARG A 104 4.90 -19.58 -3.43
CA ARG A 104 3.81 -20.16 -4.23
C ARG A 104 3.95 -19.77 -5.70
N VAL A 105 3.62 -20.72 -6.57
CA VAL A 105 3.55 -20.52 -8.02
C VAL A 105 2.18 -20.97 -8.49
N GLY A 106 1.48 -20.13 -9.26
CA GLY A 106 0.21 -20.48 -9.88
C GLY A 106 0.36 -20.49 -11.39
N ILE A 107 0.04 -21.61 -12.04
CA ILE A 107 0.01 -21.77 -13.50
C ILE A 107 -1.43 -21.93 -13.92
N GLN A 108 -1.94 -21.00 -14.71
CA GLN A 108 -3.29 -21.05 -15.27
C GLN A 108 -3.19 -21.22 -16.78
N VAL A 109 -4.02 -22.10 -17.34
CA VAL A 109 -4.06 -22.37 -18.79
C VAL A 109 -5.48 -22.23 -19.31
N SER A 110 -5.60 -21.82 -20.57
CA SER A 110 -6.84 -21.95 -21.36
C SER A 110 -6.60 -22.92 -22.53
N GLY A 111 -7.65 -23.63 -22.94
CA GLY A 111 -7.54 -24.62 -24.01
C GLY A 111 -8.78 -25.50 -24.13
N SER A 112 -8.61 -26.75 -24.51
CA SER A 112 -9.71 -27.70 -24.62
C SER A 112 -9.40 -29.02 -23.91
N ASP A 113 -10.44 -29.64 -23.36
CA ASP A 113 -10.38 -30.92 -22.63
C ASP A 113 -9.44 -30.93 -21.41
N ILE A 114 -9.29 -29.76 -20.76
CA ILE A 114 -8.46 -29.59 -19.57
C ILE A 114 -9.28 -29.98 -18.34
N ASN A 115 -9.22 -31.25 -17.95
CA ASN A 115 -10.02 -31.82 -16.86
C ASN A 115 -9.17 -32.24 -15.66
N SER A 116 -7.85 -32.21 -15.79
CA SER A 116 -6.90 -32.45 -14.69
C SER A 116 -5.57 -31.79 -14.95
N ALA A 117 -4.83 -31.49 -13.88
CA ALA A 117 -3.49 -30.97 -13.92
C ALA A 117 -2.62 -31.64 -12.86
N LYS A 118 -1.33 -31.73 -13.08
CA LYS A 118 -0.37 -32.27 -12.12
C LYS A 118 0.99 -31.59 -12.20
N LEU A 119 1.65 -31.53 -11.07
CA LEU A 119 3.05 -31.12 -10.98
C LEU A 119 3.94 -32.30 -11.44
N ILE A 120 4.79 -32.06 -12.42
CA ILE A 120 5.71 -33.06 -12.97
C ILE A 120 7.07 -33.01 -12.29
N SER A 121 7.61 -31.82 -12.11
CA SER A 121 8.91 -31.65 -11.46
C SER A 121 9.12 -30.27 -10.90
N VAL A 122 9.94 -30.21 -9.85
CA VAL A 122 10.54 -28.98 -9.33
C VAL A 122 12.05 -29.20 -9.31
N SER A 123 12.83 -28.29 -9.86
CA SER A 123 14.28 -28.37 -9.90
C SER A 123 14.92 -27.00 -9.67
N GLY A 124 16.06 -26.98 -8.99
CA GLY A 124 16.82 -25.76 -8.73
C GLY A 124 18.19 -25.83 -9.36
N ASP A 125 18.57 -24.85 -10.18
CA ASP A 125 19.90 -24.71 -10.82
C ASP A 125 20.47 -26.01 -11.43
N GLY A 126 19.59 -26.90 -11.92
CA GLY A 126 19.95 -28.18 -12.56
C GLY A 126 19.84 -29.43 -11.66
N GLU A 127 19.39 -29.32 -10.43
CA GLU A 127 19.10 -30.46 -9.55
C GLU A 127 17.58 -30.78 -9.49
N SER A 128 17.21 -32.07 -9.58
CA SER A 128 15.82 -32.50 -9.55
C SER A 128 15.34 -32.74 -8.11
N GLY A 129 14.16 -32.19 -7.76
CA GLY A 129 13.50 -32.39 -6.47
C GLY A 129 12.35 -33.40 -6.50
N SER A 130 11.83 -33.74 -5.33
CA SER A 130 10.67 -34.62 -5.19
C SER A 130 9.36 -33.87 -5.40
N VAL A 131 8.37 -34.56 -5.99
CA VAL A 131 6.99 -34.08 -6.13
C VAL A 131 6.06 -34.98 -5.30
N ASN A 132 5.12 -34.35 -4.60
CA ASN A 132 4.03 -35.09 -3.95
C ASN A 132 2.83 -35.12 -4.92
N GLU A 133 2.17 -36.27 -4.99
CA GLU A 133 0.97 -36.39 -5.85
C GLU A 133 -0.10 -35.38 -5.42
N PRO A 134 -0.85 -34.78 -6.37
CA PRO A 134 -1.87 -33.79 -6.06
C PRO A 134 -3.00 -34.40 -5.23
N VAL A 135 -3.43 -33.70 -4.20
CA VAL A 135 -4.64 -34.04 -3.45
C VAL A 135 -5.82 -33.55 -4.29
N SER A 136 -6.50 -34.48 -4.95
CA SER A 136 -7.73 -34.20 -5.65
C SER A 136 -8.85 -33.97 -4.62
N THR A 137 -9.34 -32.76 -4.48
CA THR A 137 -10.59 -32.49 -3.76
C THR A 137 -11.76 -32.70 -4.73
N SER A 138 -12.12 -33.94 -4.99
CA SER A 138 -13.36 -34.24 -5.67
C SER A 138 -14.52 -33.98 -4.70
N ALA A 139 -15.21 -32.86 -4.88
CA ALA A 139 -16.50 -32.64 -4.27
C ALA A 139 -17.49 -33.66 -4.88
N ALA A 140 -17.96 -34.60 -4.07
CA ALA A 140 -18.97 -35.57 -4.45
C ALA A 140 -20.25 -34.80 -4.81
N ALA A 141 -20.58 -34.82 -6.07
CA ALA A 141 -21.89 -34.36 -6.57
C ALA A 141 -23.00 -35.27 -6.04
N THR A 142 -23.73 -34.80 -5.04
CA THR A 142 -25.03 -35.34 -4.70
C THR A 142 -26.03 -34.80 -5.70
N THR A 143 -26.43 -35.67 -6.63
CA THR A 143 -27.56 -35.45 -7.50
C THR A 143 -28.85 -35.38 -6.68
N SER A 144 -29.46 -34.22 -6.60
CA SER A 144 -30.90 -34.08 -6.35
C SER A 144 -31.49 -33.35 -7.55
N SER A 145 -32.27 -34.14 -8.32
CA SER A 145 -33.13 -33.67 -9.38
C SER A 145 -34.27 -32.84 -8.82
N GLY A 146 -34.47 -31.64 -9.34
CA GLY A 146 -35.62 -30.81 -9.03
C GLY A 146 -35.65 -29.54 -9.87
N SER A 147 -36.16 -29.69 -11.05
CA SER A 147 -36.95 -28.82 -11.95
C SER A 147 -37.11 -27.33 -11.62
N SER A 148 -36.95 -26.61 -12.71
CA SER A 148 -37.55 -25.39 -13.24
C SER A 148 -36.75 -24.09 -13.13
N SER A 149 -36.13 -23.85 -14.26
CA SER A 149 -35.97 -22.59 -15.02
C SER A 149 -36.58 -21.31 -14.44
N SER A 150 -35.73 -20.34 -14.18
CA SER A 150 -35.88 -18.98 -14.70
C SER A 150 -34.50 -18.40 -14.86
N GLY A 151 -34.07 -18.22 -16.12
CA GLY A 151 -32.87 -17.53 -16.45
C GLY A 151 -33.00 -16.06 -16.01
N SER A 152 -32.25 -15.66 -15.03
CA SER A 152 -31.93 -14.27 -14.79
C SER A 152 -30.61 -14.02 -15.51
N SER A 153 -30.70 -13.45 -16.70
CA SER A 153 -29.55 -12.75 -17.28
C SER A 153 -29.28 -11.58 -16.35
N SER A 154 -28.22 -11.67 -15.55
CA SER A 154 -27.66 -10.52 -14.87
C SER A 154 -27.12 -9.60 -15.94
N ASN A 155 -27.94 -8.66 -16.43
CA ASN A 155 -27.40 -7.47 -17.08
C ASN A 155 -26.50 -6.79 -16.04
N PRO A 156 -25.31 -6.28 -16.45
CA PRO A 156 -24.53 -5.42 -15.58
C PRO A 156 -25.47 -4.35 -15.04
N VAL A 157 -25.43 -4.09 -13.73
CA VAL A 157 -26.18 -3.00 -13.12
C VAL A 157 -25.72 -1.75 -13.88
N PRO A 158 -26.63 -1.01 -14.54
CA PRO A 158 -26.24 0.21 -15.24
C PRO A 158 -25.61 1.11 -14.20
N ALA A 159 -24.41 1.64 -14.47
CA ALA A 159 -23.86 2.73 -13.69
C ALA A 159 -24.99 3.77 -13.54
N ARG A 160 -25.22 4.24 -12.30
CA ARG A 160 -26.24 5.26 -12.00
C ARG A 160 -26.03 6.38 -13.00
N ASN A 161 -27.03 6.67 -13.84
CA ASN A 161 -26.96 7.76 -14.78
C ASN A 161 -27.07 9.07 -13.99
N THR A 162 -25.95 9.60 -13.56
CA THR A 162 -25.85 10.80 -12.74
C THR A 162 -25.83 12.09 -13.57
N GLU A 163 -25.98 12.01 -14.89
CA GLU A 163 -26.17 13.20 -15.70
C GLU A 163 -27.41 13.99 -15.24
N GLY A 164 -27.18 15.05 -14.48
CA GLY A 164 -28.21 15.97 -13.99
C GLY A 164 -28.78 15.65 -12.61
N ILE A 165 -28.27 14.66 -11.87
CA ILE A 165 -28.54 14.49 -10.45
C ILE A 165 -27.47 15.28 -9.70
N ALA A 166 -27.88 16.35 -9.00
CA ALA A 166 -27.03 16.88 -7.94
C ALA A 166 -26.90 15.78 -6.90
N GLY A 167 -25.67 15.31 -6.64
CA GLY A 167 -25.42 14.37 -5.57
C GLY A 167 -25.97 14.93 -4.26
N ASP A 168 -26.54 14.07 -3.43
CA ASP A 168 -27.16 14.44 -2.17
C ASP A 168 -26.31 14.02 -0.94
N ASP A 169 -25.15 13.39 -1.18
CA ASP A 169 -24.28 12.88 -0.14
C ASP A 169 -22.91 13.60 -0.07
N TRP A 170 -22.81 14.79 -0.64
CA TRP A 170 -21.60 15.60 -0.56
C TRP A 170 -21.31 16.05 0.87
N LEU A 171 -20.02 16.13 1.20
CA LEU A 171 -19.53 16.53 2.50
C LEU A 171 -18.76 17.85 2.40
N THR A 172 -18.70 18.55 3.53
CA THR A 172 -17.90 19.78 3.69
C THR A 172 -17.39 19.89 5.12
N THR A 173 -16.57 20.88 5.43
CA THR A 173 -16.04 21.05 6.80
C THR A 173 -16.61 22.30 7.47
N GLU A 174 -16.88 22.20 8.77
CA GLU A 174 -17.22 23.31 9.65
C GLU A 174 -16.32 23.30 10.88
N GLY A 175 -15.28 24.16 10.91
CA GLY A 175 -14.23 24.09 11.93
C GLY A 175 -13.51 22.75 11.89
N SER A 176 -13.50 22.02 12.99
CA SER A 176 -12.87 20.70 13.11
C SER A 176 -13.81 19.52 12.81
N HIS A 177 -14.96 19.74 12.19
CA HIS A 177 -15.98 18.72 11.91
C HIS A 177 -16.21 18.56 10.42
N ILE A 178 -16.48 17.32 10.00
CA ILE A 178 -17.02 17.04 8.66
C ILE A 178 -18.53 16.95 8.82
N VAL A 179 -19.24 17.65 7.93
CA VAL A 179 -20.70 17.73 7.95
C VAL A 179 -21.29 17.39 6.58
N ASP A 180 -22.51 16.85 6.59
CA ASP A 180 -23.30 16.65 5.36
C ASP A 180 -23.83 17.97 4.79
N MET A 181 -24.55 17.93 3.69
CA MET A 181 -25.14 19.10 3.04
C MET A 181 -26.21 19.81 3.90
N ASN A 182 -26.68 19.22 4.97
CA ASN A 182 -27.64 19.80 5.91
C ASN A 182 -26.96 20.40 7.16
N GLY A 183 -25.62 20.28 7.26
CA GLY A 183 -24.85 20.68 8.43
C GLY A 183 -24.90 19.65 9.57
N THR A 184 -25.27 18.40 9.30
CA THR A 184 -25.21 17.31 10.26
C THR A 184 -23.79 16.75 10.31
N GLU A 185 -23.22 16.68 11.50
CA GLU A 185 -21.91 16.06 11.70
C GLU A 185 -21.96 14.56 11.36
N VAL A 186 -20.95 14.10 10.61
CA VAL A 186 -20.78 12.70 10.22
C VAL A 186 -19.46 12.16 10.73
N TRP A 187 -19.37 10.85 10.87
CA TRP A 187 -18.14 10.18 11.28
C TRP A 187 -17.70 9.17 10.23
N LEU A 188 -16.58 9.46 9.55
CA LEU A 188 -15.96 8.57 8.59
C LEU A 188 -15.17 7.50 9.34
N THR A 189 -15.62 6.24 9.24
CA THR A 189 -15.01 5.09 9.90
C THR A 189 -14.88 3.95 8.90
N GLY A 190 -13.68 3.68 8.46
CA GLY A 190 -13.48 2.79 7.32
C GLY A 190 -12.23 1.93 7.38
N CYS A 191 -11.91 1.35 6.24
CA CYS A 191 -10.66 0.61 6.05
C CYS A 191 -10.01 0.93 4.70
N ASN A 192 -8.75 0.56 4.59
CA ASN A 192 -7.98 0.61 3.35
C ASN A 192 -8.06 -0.76 2.65
N TRP A 193 -8.15 -0.77 1.31
CA TRP A 193 -7.93 -1.96 0.51
C TRP A 193 -7.03 -1.59 -0.67
N PHE A 194 -5.77 -2.00 -0.63
CA PHE A 194 -4.79 -1.67 -1.65
C PHE A 194 -4.71 -2.70 -2.79
N GLY A 195 -4.09 -2.32 -3.91
CA GLY A 195 -3.87 -3.18 -5.08
C GLY A 195 -3.77 -2.39 -6.39
N TYR A 196 -4.57 -1.35 -6.59
CA TYR A 196 -4.48 -0.51 -7.80
C TYR A 196 -3.16 0.27 -7.90
N ASN A 197 -2.43 0.40 -6.82
CA ASN A 197 -1.10 1.00 -6.76
C ASN A 197 0.04 0.01 -7.00
N THR A 198 -0.19 -1.32 -6.97
CA THR A 198 0.86 -2.34 -6.90
C THR A 198 1.14 -3.03 -8.23
N GLY A 199 0.41 -2.97 -9.24
CA GLY A 199 0.59 -3.70 -10.50
C GLY A 199 -0.38 -4.86 -10.70
N THR A 200 -1.23 -5.14 -9.71
CA THR A 200 -2.39 -6.02 -9.88
C THR A 200 -3.52 -5.34 -10.62
N ASN A 201 -3.52 -3.99 -10.67
CA ASN A 201 -4.50 -3.14 -11.37
C ASN A 201 -5.96 -3.41 -10.98
N ILE A 202 -6.15 -3.91 -9.77
CA ILE A 202 -7.38 -4.22 -9.04
C ILE A 202 -6.96 -4.39 -7.57
N PHE A 203 -7.88 -4.53 -6.64
CA PHE A 203 -7.54 -4.86 -5.26
C PHE A 203 -6.73 -6.16 -5.16
N ASP A 204 -5.69 -6.16 -4.35
CA ASP A 204 -4.94 -7.38 -4.04
C ASP A 204 -5.87 -8.38 -3.32
N GLY A 205 -5.66 -9.66 -3.61
CA GLY A 205 -6.46 -10.75 -3.04
C GLY A 205 -7.70 -11.13 -3.83
N VAL A 206 -8.13 -10.38 -4.85
CA VAL A 206 -9.27 -10.73 -5.72
C VAL A 206 -8.99 -12.00 -6.55
N TRP A 207 -7.78 -12.48 -6.53
CA TRP A 207 -7.46 -13.82 -7.00
C TRP A 207 -8.05 -14.94 -6.11
N ASN A 208 -8.10 -14.70 -4.80
CA ASN A 208 -8.53 -15.68 -3.79
C ASN A 208 -9.95 -15.44 -3.29
N CYS A 209 -10.53 -14.26 -3.51
CA CYS A 209 -11.86 -13.89 -3.04
C CYS A 209 -12.77 -13.44 -4.19
N ASN A 210 -14.06 -13.36 -3.91
CA ASN A 210 -15.04 -12.72 -4.78
C ASN A 210 -15.13 -11.24 -4.42
N LEU A 211 -14.99 -10.35 -5.40
CA LEU A 211 -14.97 -8.89 -5.21
C LEU A 211 -16.29 -8.37 -4.62
N GLU A 212 -17.43 -8.82 -5.15
CA GLU A 212 -18.76 -8.38 -4.69
C GLU A 212 -19.00 -8.79 -3.24
N GLU A 213 -18.76 -10.09 -2.92
CA GLU A 213 -18.92 -10.62 -1.57
C GLU A 213 -18.00 -9.93 -0.56
N SER A 214 -16.78 -9.55 -0.98
CA SER A 214 -15.83 -8.87 -0.10
C SER A 214 -16.26 -7.43 0.20
N LEU A 215 -16.73 -6.68 -0.81
CA LEU A 215 -17.23 -5.31 -0.60
C LEU A 215 -18.53 -5.33 0.22
N GLU A 216 -19.43 -6.28 -0.02
CA GLU A 216 -20.63 -6.48 0.79
C GLU A 216 -20.26 -6.80 2.25
N ALA A 217 -19.29 -7.71 2.48
CA ALA A 217 -18.83 -8.06 3.82
C ALA A 217 -18.16 -6.90 4.57
N ILE A 218 -17.46 -6.01 3.88
CA ILE A 218 -16.89 -4.78 4.46
C ILE A 218 -18.02 -3.85 4.94
N ALA A 219 -19.03 -3.60 4.08
CA ALA A 219 -20.17 -2.77 4.42
C ALA A 219 -21.01 -3.37 5.56
N ASP A 220 -21.29 -4.70 5.50
CA ASP A 220 -22.05 -5.43 6.53
C ASP A 220 -21.40 -5.39 7.92
N ARG A 221 -20.07 -5.17 7.96
CA ARG A 221 -19.29 -5.03 9.19
C ARG A 221 -19.13 -3.57 9.64
N GLY A 222 -19.79 -2.62 8.98
CA GLY A 222 -19.93 -1.25 9.45
C GLY A 222 -18.83 -0.29 8.99
N PHE A 223 -18.00 -0.67 8.03
CA PHE A 223 -17.05 0.26 7.41
C PHE A 223 -17.78 1.14 6.40
N ASN A 224 -18.00 2.42 6.75
CA ASN A 224 -18.80 3.32 5.92
C ASN A 224 -17.98 4.04 4.84
N VAL A 225 -16.67 3.95 4.88
CA VAL A 225 -15.77 4.50 3.86
C VAL A 225 -14.64 3.52 3.53
N LEU A 226 -14.31 3.42 2.24
CA LEU A 226 -13.18 2.65 1.71
C LEU A 226 -12.14 3.62 1.15
N ARG A 227 -10.94 3.66 1.73
CA ARG A 227 -9.78 4.36 1.15
C ARG A 227 -9.10 3.42 0.16
N VAL A 228 -8.95 3.88 -1.09
CA VAL A 228 -8.46 3.08 -2.22
C VAL A 228 -7.12 3.61 -2.70
N PRO A 229 -6.01 2.95 -2.33
CA PRO A 229 -4.67 3.24 -2.86
C PRO A 229 -4.58 3.02 -4.36
N MET A 230 -4.18 4.05 -5.11
CA MET A 230 -4.02 4.06 -6.56
C MET A 230 -2.64 4.59 -6.96
N SER A 231 -2.22 4.38 -8.19
CA SER A 231 -1.05 5.05 -8.75
C SER A 231 -1.47 6.17 -9.73
N ALA A 232 -0.71 7.26 -9.76
CA ALA A 232 -0.89 8.30 -10.76
C ALA A 232 -0.73 7.73 -12.18
N GLU A 233 0.24 6.84 -12.38
CA GLU A 233 0.46 6.16 -13.66
C GLU A 233 -0.77 5.41 -14.16
N LEU A 234 -1.46 4.65 -13.31
CA LEU A 234 -2.65 3.90 -13.70
C LEU A 234 -3.79 4.83 -14.14
N LEU A 235 -4.01 5.93 -13.41
CA LEU A 235 -5.01 6.93 -13.77
C LEU A 235 -4.69 7.60 -15.11
N LEU A 236 -3.42 7.90 -15.38
CA LEU A 236 -2.98 8.45 -16.67
C LEU A 236 -3.11 7.45 -17.81
N GLN A 237 -2.83 6.18 -17.57
CA GLN A 237 -3.06 5.11 -18.54
C GLN A 237 -4.54 5.03 -18.90
N TRP A 238 -5.44 5.00 -17.91
CA TRP A 238 -6.88 5.03 -18.15
C TRP A 238 -7.33 6.27 -18.92
N LYS A 239 -6.83 7.45 -18.55
CA LYS A 239 -7.06 8.69 -19.27
C LYS A 239 -6.69 8.59 -20.76
N ASN A 240 -5.58 7.94 -21.06
CA ASN A 240 -5.05 7.78 -22.40
C ASN A 240 -5.69 6.61 -23.19
N GLY A 241 -6.66 5.91 -22.58
CA GLY A 241 -7.32 4.74 -23.17
C GLY A 241 -6.47 3.46 -23.13
N GLU A 242 -5.49 3.44 -22.23
CA GLU A 242 -4.67 2.28 -21.95
C GLU A 242 -5.22 1.57 -20.70
N TYR A 243 -5.51 0.28 -20.81
CA TYR A 243 -6.17 -0.48 -19.76
C TYR A 243 -5.32 -1.69 -19.37
N PRO A 244 -4.36 -1.51 -18.44
CA PRO A 244 -3.57 -2.62 -17.92
C PRO A 244 -4.46 -3.74 -17.42
N ARG A 245 -4.02 -4.99 -17.62
CA ARG A 245 -4.80 -6.14 -17.22
C ARG A 245 -4.94 -6.22 -15.71
N ALA A 246 -6.18 -6.31 -15.21
CA ALA A 246 -6.47 -6.58 -13.82
C ALA A 246 -6.17 -8.06 -13.48
N ASN A 247 -5.58 -8.28 -12.30
CA ASN A 247 -5.21 -9.61 -11.82
C ASN A 247 -6.29 -10.18 -10.88
N TYR A 248 -7.18 -10.99 -11.42
CA TYR A 248 -8.25 -11.63 -10.66
C TYR A 248 -8.52 -13.06 -11.16
N ASN A 249 -9.15 -13.86 -10.31
CA ASN A 249 -9.57 -15.21 -10.67
C ASN A 249 -10.93 -15.17 -11.39
N ASN A 250 -10.92 -15.56 -12.67
CA ASN A 250 -12.09 -15.54 -13.54
C ASN A 250 -13.26 -16.41 -13.02
N ALA A 251 -12.96 -17.50 -12.32
CA ALA A 251 -14.00 -18.41 -11.83
C ALA A 251 -14.70 -17.87 -10.57
N TYR A 252 -13.99 -17.08 -9.75
CA TYR A 252 -14.57 -16.43 -8.59
C TYR A 252 -15.26 -15.10 -8.94
N ASN A 253 -14.84 -14.46 -10.04
CA ASN A 253 -15.24 -13.11 -10.44
C ASN A 253 -15.76 -13.09 -11.89
N GLU A 254 -16.76 -13.91 -12.20
CA GLU A 254 -17.30 -14.04 -13.57
C GLU A 254 -17.81 -12.70 -14.13
N ALA A 255 -18.35 -11.83 -13.29
CA ALA A 255 -18.85 -10.51 -13.68
C ALA A 255 -17.76 -9.64 -14.33
N LEU A 256 -16.49 -9.84 -13.96
CA LEU A 256 -15.37 -9.03 -14.44
C LEU A 256 -14.83 -9.47 -15.81
N ASN A 257 -15.18 -10.65 -16.30
CA ASN A 257 -14.54 -11.29 -17.46
C ASN A 257 -14.63 -10.50 -18.78
N SER A 258 -15.58 -9.59 -18.91
CA SER A 258 -15.78 -8.74 -20.10
C SER A 258 -15.30 -7.31 -19.90
N MET A 259 -14.76 -6.96 -18.73
CA MET A 259 -14.40 -5.61 -18.33
C MET A 259 -12.90 -5.37 -18.44
N ASN A 260 -12.50 -4.19 -18.87
CA ASN A 260 -11.14 -3.70 -18.71
C ASN A 260 -10.94 -3.13 -17.28
N SER A 261 -9.69 -2.79 -16.91
CA SER A 261 -9.38 -2.36 -15.53
C SER A 261 -10.11 -1.09 -15.08
N LEU A 262 -10.42 -0.16 -15.99
CA LEU A 262 -11.22 1.02 -15.67
C LEU A 262 -12.71 0.66 -15.47
N GLU A 263 -13.26 -0.18 -16.34
CA GLU A 263 -14.64 -0.67 -16.21
C GLU A 263 -14.82 -1.49 -14.92
N ILE A 264 -13.79 -2.23 -14.50
CA ILE A 264 -13.78 -2.92 -13.20
C ILE A 264 -13.83 -1.90 -12.05
N PHE A 265 -13.09 -0.81 -12.15
CA PHE A 265 -13.15 0.24 -11.11
C PHE A 265 -14.51 0.95 -11.10
N ASP A 266 -15.09 1.26 -12.27
CA ASP A 266 -16.47 1.76 -12.36
C ASP A 266 -17.46 0.79 -11.68
N TYR A 267 -17.24 -0.53 -11.85
CA TYR A 267 -18.05 -1.54 -11.19
C TYR A 267 -17.84 -1.59 -9.68
N VAL A 268 -16.62 -1.45 -9.18
CA VAL A 268 -16.34 -1.30 -7.75
C VAL A 268 -17.12 -0.14 -7.14
N LEU A 269 -17.13 1.02 -7.81
CA LEU A 269 -17.90 2.18 -7.34
C LEU A 269 -19.40 1.88 -7.27
N SER A 270 -19.94 1.17 -8.26
CA SER A 270 -21.37 0.77 -8.24
C SER A 270 -21.70 -0.22 -7.13
N LEU A 271 -20.77 -1.08 -6.76
CA LEU A 271 -20.91 -1.98 -5.62
C LEU A 271 -20.83 -1.25 -4.28
N CYS A 272 -19.93 -0.27 -4.16
CA CYS A 272 -19.87 0.59 -2.98
C CYS A 272 -21.18 1.38 -2.81
N GLU A 273 -21.67 2.02 -3.89
CA GLU A 273 -22.97 2.73 -3.89
C GLU A 273 -24.12 1.79 -3.48
N LYS A 274 -24.19 0.60 -4.07
CA LYS A 274 -25.22 -0.42 -3.75
C LYS A 274 -25.25 -0.76 -2.27
N ASN A 275 -24.09 -0.78 -1.62
CA ASN A 275 -23.93 -1.14 -0.21
C ASN A 275 -23.88 0.07 0.74
N GLY A 276 -24.19 1.28 0.27
CA GLY A 276 -24.17 2.52 1.08
C GLY A 276 -22.80 2.94 1.57
N MET A 277 -21.73 2.45 0.96
CA MET A 277 -20.35 2.73 1.34
C MET A 277 -19.74 3.81 0.45
N LYS A 278 -19.08 4.79 1.03
CA LYS A 278 -18.37 5.85 0.30
C LYS A 278 -16.91 5.49 0.03
N VAL A 279 -16.27 6.22 -0.87
CA VAL A 279 -14.90 5.96 -1.34
C VAL A 279 -14.06 7.22 -1.24
N ILE A 280 -12.81 7.07 -0.78
CA ILE A 280 -11.74 8.05 -0.88
C ILE A 280 -10.70 7.50 -1.84
N ILE A 281 -10.34 8.27 -2.87
CA ILE A 281 -9.25 7.96 -3.78
C ILE A 281 -7.95 8.48 -3.19
N ASP A 282 -6.99 7.59 -3.00
CA ASP A 282 -5.65 7.93 -2.53
C ASP A 282 -4.62 7.76 -3.64
N ILE A 283 -3.85 8.81 -3.95
CA ILE A 283 -2.69 8.65 -4.82
C ILE A 283 -1.50 8.14 -4.00
N HIS A 284 -1.44 6.84 -3.88
CA HIS A 284 -0.48 6.15 -3.05
C HIS A 284 0.94 6.22 -3.60
N THR A 285 1.06 6.09 -4.92
CA THR A 285 2.35 6.03 -5.63
C THR A 285 2.31 6.81 -6.94
N ALA A 286 3.46 7.36 -7.35
CA ALA A 286 3.58 7.96 -8.68
C ALA A 286 3.52 6.87 -9.78
N LYS A 287 4.27 5.79 -9.60
CA LYS A 287 4.33 4.62 -10.51
C LYS A 287 3.58 3.44 -9.91
N THR A 288 3.05 2.59 -10.79
CA THR A 288 2.41 1.32 -10.41
C THR A 288 3.49 0.31 -10.02
N ASP A 289 3.80 0.26 -8.72
CA ASP A 289 4.93 -0.50 -8.15
C ASP A 289 4.59 -0.89 -6.71
N ALA A 290 4.70 -2.17 -6.36
CA ALA A 290 4.41 -2.70 -5.01
C ALA A 290 5.25 -2.04 -3.90
N SER A 291 6.44 -1.51 -4.24
CA SER A 291 7.30 -0.74 -3.33
C SER A 291 7.26 0.77 -3.59
N GLY A 292 6.33 1.24 -4.42
CA GLY A 292 6.24 2.62 -4.88
C GLY A 292 6.02 3.64 -3.75
N HIS A 293 5.37 3.21 -2.66
CA HIS A 293 5.17 3.99 -1.44
C HIS A 293 6.48 4.41 -0.76
N ASN A 294 7.59 3.69 -0.97
CA ASN A 294 8.90 4.08 -0.44
C ASN A 294 9.52 5.30 -1.16
N HIS A 295 8.89 5.79 -2.24
CA HIS A 295 9.36 6.98 -2.93
C HIS A 295 8.80 8.24 -2.25
N PRO A 296 9.66 9.17 -1.79
CA PRO A 296 9.24 10.19 -0.82
C PRO A 296 8.33 11.29 -1.40
N VAL A 297 8.33 11.50 -2.71
CA VAL A 297 7.61 12.60 -3.35
C VAL A 297 6.64 12.10 -4.43
N TRP A 298 5.82 13.00 -4.97
CA TRP A 298 4.72 12.74 -5.91
C TRP A 298 5.14 12.55 -7.37
N TYR A 299 6.38 12.85 -7.70
CA TYR A 299 6.95 12.66 -9.04
C TYR A 299 8.02 11.57 -9.01
N ARG A 300 8.14 10.79 -10.07
CA ARG A 300 9.15 9.73 -10.20
C ARG A 300 9.32 9.33 -11.67
N ASP A 301 10.56 9.23 -12.14
CA ASP A 301 10.91 8.82 -13.50
C ASP A 301 10.23 9.71 -14.57
N ASP A 302 9.31 9.15 -15.36
CA ASP A 302 8.53 9.82 -16.38
C ASP A 302 7.21 10.42 -15.87
N ILE A 303 6.85 10.22 -14.61
CA ILE A 303 5.73 10.89 -13.96
C ILE A 303 6.22 12.19 -13.33
N THR A 304 5.90 13.30 -13.97
CA THR A 304 6.23 14.64 -13.49
C THR A 304 5.20 15.14 -12.46
N GLU A 305 5.47 16.27 -11.80
CA GLU A 305 4.50 16.96 -10.94
C GLU A 305 3.21 17.31 -11.70
N ASP A 306 3.33 17.79 -12.95
CA ASP A 306 2.16 18.12 -13.77
C ASP A 306 1.36 16.86 -14.15
N ASP A 307 2.02 15.73 -14.42
CA ASP A 307 1.36 14.45 -14.66
C ASP A 307 0.61 13.94 -13.40
N PHE A 308 1.22 14.09 -12.23
CA PHE A 308 0.58 13.77 -10.96
C PHE A 308 -0.71 14.60 -10.75
N ILE A 309 -0.64 15.92 -10.94
CA ILE A 309 -1.80 16.80 -10.82
C ILE A 309 -2.86 16.46 -11.89
N GLU A 310 -2.44 16.15 -13.12
CA GLU A 310 -3.34 15.76 -14.20
C GLU A 310 -4.07 14.45 -13.89
N SER A 311 -3.43 13.48 -13.24
CA SER A 311 -4.05 12.23 -12.84
C SER A 311 -5.23 12.44 -11.88
N LEU A 312 -5.05 13.30 -10.88
CA LEU A 312 -6.07 13.72 -9.92
C LEU A 312 -7.21 14.50 -10.60
N SER A 313 -6.86 15.50 -11.40
CA SER A 313 -7.82 16.33 -12.11
C SER A 313 -8.68 15.50 -13.07
N TRP A 314 -8.08 14.59 -13.82
CA TRP A 314 -8.81 13.68 -14.70
C TRP A 314 -9.77 12.77 -13.92
N CYS A 315 -9.31 12.19 -12.83
CA CYS A 315 -10.13 11.32 -11.99
C CYS A 315 -11.33 12.09 -11.42
N ALA A 316 -11.08 13.29 -10.86
CA ALA A 316 -12.13 14.15 -10.33
C ALA A 316 -13.13 14.60 -11.41
N GLN A 317 -12.66 14.93 -12.62
CA GLN A 317 -13.54 15.29 -13.74
C GLN A 317 -14.38 14.10 -14.23
N ARG A 318 -13.80 12.88 -14.28
CA ARG A 318 -14.53 11.68 -14.69
C ARG A 318 -15.68 11.37 -13.74
N TYR A 319 -15.45 11.49 -12.45
CA TYR A 319 -16.39 11.10 -11.40
C TYR A 319 -17.10 12.26 -10.72
N LYS A 320 -17.07 13.48 -11.29
CA LYS A 320 -17.60 14.70 -10.67
C LYS A 320 -19.07 14.66 -10.26
N ALA A 321 -19.86 13.76 -10.85
CA ALA A 321 -21.27 13.58 -10.54
C ALA A 321 -21.54 12.31 -9.73
N ASN A 322 -20.48 11.61 -9.27
CA ASN A 322 -20.60 10.39 -8.48
C ASN A 322 -20.22 10.69 -7.02
N ASP A 323 -21.23 10.87 -6.17
CA ASP A 323 -21.10 11.18 -4.75
C ASP A 323 -20.76 9.93 -3.88
N THR A 324 -20.56 8.79 -4.50
CA THR A 324 -19.89 7.65 -3.85
C THR A 324 -18.43 8.00 -3.55
N ILE A 325 -17.76 8.79 -4.43
CA ILE A 325 -16.43 9.33 -4.18
C ILE A 325 -16.57 10.65 -3.44
N ILE A 326 -16.32 10.66 -2.15
CA ILE A 326 -16.45 11.83 -1.28
C ILE A 326 -15.19 12.68 -1.17
N GLY A 327 -14.03 12.15 -1.55
CA GLY A 327 -12.77 12.89 -1.40
C GLY A 327 -11.57 12.26 -2.10
N TYR A 328 -10.51 13.04 -2.14
CA TYR A 328 -9.22 12.69 -2.72
C TYR A 328 -8.13 12.92 -1.68
N ASP A 329 -7.44 11.85 -1.29
CA ASP A 329 -6.19 11.91 -0.55
C ASP A 329 -5.08 12.13 -1.56
N LEU A 330 -4.55 13.35 -1.55
CA LEU A 330 -3.75 13.84 -2.67
C LEU A 330 -2.48 13.03 -2.90
N LYS A 331 -1.78 12.64 -1.82
CA LYS A 331 -0.55 11.84 -1.89
C LYS A 331 -0.31 11.12 -0.57
N ASN A 332 -0.26 9.79 -0.64
CA ASN A 332 0.16 8.96 0.48
C ASN A 332 1.58 9.28 0.92
N GLU A 333 1.73 9.60 2.19
CA GLU A 333 2.99 9.67 2.92
C GLU A 333 4.13 10.44 2.22
N PRO A 334 4.01 11.76 2.00
CA PRO A 334 5.15 12.57 1.66
C PRO A 334 6.21 12.48 2.76
N HIS A 335 7.46 12.11 2.43
CA HIS A 335 8.49 11.84 3.44
C HIS A 335 9.91 12.16 2.97
N GLY A 336 10.87 11.61 3.67
CA GLY A 336 12.30 11.72 3.44
C GLY A 336 12.98 12.59 4.47
N LYS A 337 14.20 12.20 4.82
CA LYS A 337 15.05 12.91 5.78
C LYS A 337 15.79 14.06 5.10
N ALA A 338 16.23 15.06 5.84
CA ALA A 338 16.99 16.20 5.33
C ALA A 338 18.32 15.81 4.64
N SER A 339 18.87 14.64 4.99
CA SER A 339 20.05 14.06 4.35
C SER A 339 19.78 13.34 3.03
N GLU A 340 18.51 13.12 2.68
CA GLU A 340 18.04 12.41 1.47
C GLU A 340 17.66 13.40 0.36
N THR A 341 17.65 12.92 -0.89
CA THR A 341 17.23 13.71 -2.04
C THR A 341 16.56 12.79 -3.06
N PRO A 342 15.31 13.07 -3.49
CA PRO A 342 14.43 14.14 -2.97
C PRO A 342 13.88 13.82 -1.58
N HIS A 343 13.35 14.84 -0.88
CA HIS A 343 12.56 14.69 0.34
C HIS A 343 11.48 15.77 0.41
N ALA A 344 10.33 15.44 0.96
CA ALA A 344 9.22 16.39 1.06
C ALA A 344 9.51 17.49 2.07
N ILE A 345 9.24 18.75 1.69
CA ILE A 345 9.33 19.93 2.55
C ILE A 345 7.99 20.66 2.63
N TRP A 346 7.81 21.50 3.64
CA TRP A 346 6.58 22.28 3.86
C TRP A 346 6.95 23.73 4.23
N ASN A 347 6.87 24.62 3.26
CA ASN A 347 7.19 26.04 3.45
C ASN A 347 6.54 26.90 2.34
N ASP A 348 7.02 28.15 2.15
CA ASP A 348 6.57 29.08 1.13
C ASP A 348 7.48 29.13 -0.12
N SER A 349 8.46 28.23 -0.24
CA SER A 349 9.43 28.25 -1.36
C SER A 349 8.86 27.65 -2.66
N ASP A 350 9.54 27.97 -3.77
CA ASP A 350 9.29 27.39 -5.08
C ASP A 350 10.05 26.09 -5.35
N SER A 351 10.52 25.41 -4.27
CA SER A 351 11.17 24.11 -4.42
C SER A 351 10.25 23.08 -5.07
N PRO A 352 10.73 22.23 -6.00
CA PRO A 352 9.93 21.13 -6.54
C PRO A 352 9.52 20.11 -5.48
N ASP A 353 10.23 20.07 -4.33
CA ASP A 353 9.96 19.15 -3.23
C ASP A 353 9.00 19.77 -2.18
N ASN A 354 8.42 20.95 -2.46
CA ASN A 354 7.50 21.63 -1.54
C ASN A 354 6.09 21.06 -1.61
N TRP A 355 5.80 20.12 -0.70
CA TRP A 355 4.51 19.44 -0.63
C TRP A 355 3.34 20.40 -0.44
N LYS A 356 3.47 21.37 0.46
CA LYS A 356 2.41 22.39 0.69
C LYS A 356 1.96 23.05 -0.61
N LYS A 357 2.90 23.49 -1.44
CA LYS A 357 2.61 24.17 -2.69
C LYS A 357 1.97 23.26 -3.73
N VAL A 358 2.44 22.01 -3.81
CA VAL A 358 1.86 21.03 -4.74
C VAL A 358 0.50 20.57 -4.27
N ALA A 359 0.28 20.41 -2.97
CA ALA A 359 -1.04 20.10 -2.42
C ALA A 359 -2.07 21.21 -2.75
N GLU A 360 -1.68 22.48 -2.68
CA GLU A 360 -2.55 23.59 -3.10
C GLU A 360 -2.87 23.56 -4.61
N ARG A 361 -1.88 23.25 -5.45
CA ARG A 361 -2.09 23.11 -6.90
C ARG A 361 -3.00 21.92 -7.23
N ALA A 362 -2.71 20.76 -6.65
CA ALA A 362 -3.43 19.52 -6.86
C ALA A 362 -4.88 19.61 -6.34
N GLY A 363 -5.05 20.12 -5.10
CA GLY A 363 -6.37 20.32 -4.52
C GLY A 363 -7.23 21.30 -5.33
N ASN A 364 -6.64 22.41 -5.81
CA ASN A 364 -7.35 23.33 -6.71
C ASN A 364 -7.75 22.67 -8.04
N ALA A 365 -6.89 21.80 -8.60
CA ALA A 365 -7.20 21.08 -9.83
C ALA A 365 -8.36 20.07 -9.64
N VAL A 366 -8.43 19.44 -8.47
CA VAL A 366 -9.58 18.60 -8.08
C VAL A 366 -10.84 19.45 -7.90
N LEU A 367 -10.77 20.56 -7.17
CA LEU A 367 -11.91 21.45 -6.89
C LEU A 367 -12.42 22.18 -8.13
N ASP A 368 -11.57 22.42 -9.13
CA ASP A 368 -11.98 22.94 -10.44
C ASP A 368 -12.87 21.94 -11.20
N ALA A 369 -12.62 20.64 -11.00
CA ALA A 369 -13.39 19.56 -11.60
C ALA A 369 -14.63 19.18 -10.77
N ASN A 370 -14.47 19.05 -9.44
CA ASN A 370 -15.52 18.71 -8.49
C ASN A 370 -15.42 19.58 -7.23
N PRO A 371 -16.19 20.67 -7.13
CA PRO A 371 -16.12 21.60 -6.00
C PRO A 371 -16.63 21.03 -4.68
N HIS A 372 -17.23 19.84 -4.70
CA HIS A 372 -17.79 19.18 -3.52
C HIS A 372 -16.86 18.11 -2.91
N ALA A 373 -15.74 17.81 -3.56
CA ALA A 373 -14.81 16.81 -3.08
C ALA A 373 -14.07 17.30 -1.82
N LEU A 374 -13.97 16.46 -0.81
CA LEU A 374 -13.03 16.69 0.29
C LEU A 374 -11.60 16.56 -0.24
N ILE A 375 -10.73 17.48 0.14
CA ILE A 375 -9.32 17.46 -0.19
C ILE A 375 -8.55 17.04 1.06
N ILE A 376 -8.06 15.80 1.04
CA ILE A 376 -7.34 15.18 2.14
C ILE A 376 -5.86 15.42 1.91
N ILE A 377 -5.19 15.99 2.91
CA ILE A 377 -3.80 16.45 2.80
C ILE A 377 -3.00 15.88 3.95
N GLU A 378 -2.11 14.98 3.63
CA GLU A 378 -1.15 14.45 4.58
C GLU A 378 -0.04 15.47 4.90
N GLY A 379 0.64 15.26 6.01
CA GLY A 379 1.84 16.00 6.37
C GLY A 379 3.08 15.49 5.62
N ILE A 380 4.23 15.73 6.22
CA ILE A 380 5.53 15.25 5.76
C ILE A 380 6.19 14.39 6.87
N GLN A 381 7.46 13.99 6.72
CA GLN A 381 8.15 13.23 7.78
C GLN A 381 8.85 14.15 8.78
N ILE A 382 9.53 15.20 8.31
CA ILE A 382 10.38 16.06 9.14
C ILE A 382 9.94 17.52 9.07
N TYR A 383 9.98 18.25 10.20
CA TYR A 383 9.76 19.70 10.21
C TYR A 383 10.83 20.41 11.04
N PRO A 384 11.38 21.54 10.58
CA PRO A 384 12.45 22.25 11.30
C PRO A 384 12.04 22.68 12.71
N LYS A 385 12.87 22.39 13.72
CA LYS A 385 12.66 22.87 15.10
C LYS A 385 12.64 24.39 15.20
N ASN A 386 13.25 25.07 14.23
CA ASN A 386 13.22 26.53 14.08
C ASN A 386 13.19 26.86 12.59
N ILE A 387 11.98 26.98 12.03
CA ILE A 387 11.76 27.23 10.60
C ILE A 387 12.39 28.54 10.12
N GLN A 388 12.45 29.57 10.96
CA GLN A 388 13.03 30.88 10.60
C GLN A 388 14.55 30.82 10.45
N ALA A 389 15.21 29.91 11.15
CA ALA A 389 16.66 29.75 11.09
C ALA A 389 17.09 28.66 10.11
N ASN A 390 16.36 27.57 10.02
CA ASN A 390 16.71 26.38 9.23
C ASN A 390 16.04 26.37 7.84
N ASN A 391 14.74 26.54 7.78
CA ASN A 391 13.94 26.49 6.54
C ASN A 391 14.37 25.35 5.59
N PHE A 392 14.54 24.13 6.10
CA PHE A 392 14.95 22.92 5.38
C PHE A 392 16.34 22.97 4.73
N VAL A 393 17.26 23.79 5.22
CA VAL A 393 18.63 23.89 4.68
C VAL A 393 19.67 23.05 5.42
N SER A 394 19.40 22.66 6.67
CA SER A 394 20.28 21.76 7.43
C SER A 394 20.11 20.31 6.98
N ALA A 395 21.23 19.60 6.89
CA ALA A 395 21.23 18.14 6.65
C ALA A 395 21.35 17.32 7.95
N ASN A 396 21.18 17.95 9.13
CA ASN A 396 21.28 17.27 10.42
C ASN A 396 19.87 16.92 10.94
N ASP A 397 19.43 15.71 10.60
CA ASP A 397 18.09 15.22 10.92
C ASP A 397 17.78 15.18 12.43
N GLU A 398 18.73 14.77 13.26
CA GLU A 398 18.50 14.53 14.69
C GLU A 398 18.36 15.84 15.50
N ASP A 399 19.26 16.80 15.25
CA ASP A 399 19.32 18.01 16.08
C ASP A 399 18.39 19.12 15.58
N ASP A 400 18.17 19.24 14.27
CA ASP A 400 17.53 20.40 13.68
C ASP A 400 16.07 20.20 13.26
N TYR A 401 15.56 18.94 13.30
CA TYR A 401 14.20 18.63 12.90
C TYR A 401 13.42 17.86 13.97
N TYR A 402 12.09 18.06 13.99
CA TYR A 402 11.13 17.16 14.55
C TYR A 402 10.82 16.06 13.52
N ASN A 403 10.99 14.81 13.89
CA ASN A 403 10.81 13.65 13.02
C ASN A 403 9.67 12.79 13.55
N THR A 404 8.79 12.30 12.67
CA THR A 404 7.69 11.40 13.02
C THR A 404 7.43 10.41 11.89
N TRP A 405 6.25 9.79 11.87
CA TRP A 405 5.79 8.91 10.80
C TRP A 405 5.75 9.66 9.46
N TRP A 406 5.90 8.91 8.37
CA TRP A 406 5.68 9.44 7.03
C TRP A 406 4.27 9.99 6.91
N GLY A 407 4.10 11.14 6.31
CA GLY A 407 2.80 11.81 6.20
C GLY A 407 2.21 12.40 7.49
N ALA A 408 2.83 12.20 8.67
CA ALA A 408 2.21 12.62 9.93
C ALA A 408 2.65 13.97 10.46
N ASN A 409 3.76 14.55 9.96
CA ASN A 409 4.22 15.83 10.47
C ASN A 409 3.44 16.99 9.83
N LEU A 410 2.43 17.44 10.50
CA LEU A 410 1.59 18.58 10.13
C LEU A 410 1.92 19.86 10.91
N MET A 411 3.08 19.92 11.61
CA MET A 411 3.49 21.11 12.36
C MET A 411 3.57 22.35 11.46
N GLY A 412 3.86 22.16 10.17
CA GLY A 412 3.95 23.21 9.17
C GLY A 412 2.65 23.98 8.92
N VAL A 413 1.49 23.42 9.28
CA VAL A 413 0.17 24.08 9.11
C VAL A 413 0.07 25.36 9.95
N LYS A 414 0.76 25.43 11.11
CA LYS A 414 0.81 26.64 11.95
C LYS A 414 1.49 27.81 11.25
N ASP A 415 2.58 27.53 10.52
CA ASP A 415 3.42 28.55 9.88
C ASP A 415 2.96 28.85 8.44
N TYR A 416 2.53 27.82 7.73
CA TYR A 416 2.17 27.84 6.31
C TYR A 416 0.89 27.00 6.08
N PRO A 417 -0.30 27.51 6.47
CA PRO A 417 -1.56 26.80 6.25
C PRO A 417 -1.83 26.60 4.75
N ILE A 418 -2.57 25.53 4.41
CA ILE A 418 -3.10 25.34 3.07
C ILE A 418 -4.16 26.41 2.79
N ASP A 419 -4.12 27.01 1.60
CA ASP A 419 -5.10 27.99 1.15
C ASP A 419 -5.44 27.75 -0.34
N PHE A 420 -6.67 27.38 -0.60
CA PHE A 420 -7.19 27.19 -1.96
C PHE A 420 -7.71 28.50 -2.58
N GLY A 421 -7.49 29.64 -1.95
CA GLY A 421 -7.75 30.96 -2.49
C GLY A 421 -9.18 31.47 -2.28
N SER A 422 -10.08 30.70 -1.68
CA SER A 422 -11.40 31.18 -1.26
C SER A 422 -11.92 30.43 -0.03
N PRO A 423 -12.75 31.08 0.81
CA PRO A 423 -13.34 30.43 1.98
C PRO A 423 -14.19 29.20 1.64
N GLU A 424 -14.86 29.18 0.49
CA GLU A 424 -15.70 28.07 0.06
C GLU A 424 -14.85 26.85 -0.30
N ARG A 425 -13.71 27.05 -0.96
CA ARG A 425 -12.77 25.97 -1.26
C ARG A 425 -12.05 25.47 0.00
N ASN A 426 -11.71 26.38 0.91
CA ASN A 426 -11.05 26.03 2.16
C ASN A 426 -11.96 25.21 3.09
N LYS A 427 -13.27 25.20 2.90
CA LYS A 427 -14.21 24.30 3.56
C LYS A 427 -14.13 22.83 3.07
N GLN A 428 -13.27 22.51 2.14
CA GLN A 428 -13.02 21.15 1.68
C GLN A 428 -11.70 20.58 2.23
N ILE A 429 -10.98 21.33 3.07
CA ILE A 429 -9.70 20.91 3.64
C ILE A 429 -9.92 19.92 4.78
N VAL A 430 -9.27 18.76 4.70
CA VAL A 430 -9.14 17.75 5.75
C VAL A 430 -7.65 17.39 5.88
N TYR A 431 -7.07 17.45 7.08
CA TYR A 431 -5.69 17.02 7.26
C TYR A 431 -5.63 15.55 7.69
N SER A 432 -4.63 14.83 7.17
CA SER A 432 -4.52 13.39 7.37
C SER A 432 -3.13 13.01 7.90
N PRO A 433 -2.99 12.64 9.17
CA PRO A 433 -1.82 11.95 9.67
C PRO A 433 -1.97 10.44 9.50
N HIS A 434 -0.83 9.73 9.40
CA HIS A 434 -0.72 8.28 9.63
C HIS A 434 -0.04 8.03 10.97
N ASP A 435 -0.45 7.01 11.70
CA ASP A 435 0.17 6.65 12.98
C ASP A 435 0.22 5.14 13.16
N TYR A 436 1.35 4.65 13.65
CA TYR A 436 1.61 3.23 13.80
C TYR A 436 2.28 2.90 15.14
N GLY A 437 2.26 1.63 15.49
CA GLY A 437 2.89 1.13 16.70
C GLY A 437 4.35 0.71 16.52
N PRO A 438 5.03 0.33 17.61
CA PRO A 438 6.47 0.03 17.62
C PRO A 438 6.85 -1.18 16.76
N ARG A 439 5.88 -2.01 16.35
CA ARG A 439 6.14 -3.15 15.48
C ARG A 439 6.38 -2.76 14.02
N VAL A 440 5.78 -1.65 13.57
CA VAL A 440 6.03 -1.09 12.24
C VAL A 440 7.37 -0.40 12.22
N TYR A 441 7.62 0.48 13.19
CA TYR A 441 8.92 1.12 13.38
C TYR A 441 9.08 1.62 14.83
N GLU A 442 10.28 1.42 15.42
CA GLU A 442 10.60 1.86 16.78
C GLU A 442 10.88 3.37 16.80
N GLN A 443 9.86 4.16 17.09
CA GLN A 443 10.00 5.61 17.26
C GLN A 443 10.54 5.94 18.66
N PRO A 444 11.23 7.11 18.85
CA PRO A 444 11.84 7.48 20.12
C PRO A 444 10.88 7.50 21.31
N TRP A 445 9.59 7.80 21.11
CA TRP A 445 8.60 7.86 22.18
C TRP A 445 8.15 6.48 22.69
N PHE A 446 8.56 5.40 22.03
CA PHE A 446 8.33 4.03 22.52
C PHE A 446 9.47 3.54 23.43
N GLU A 447 10.67 4.15 23.35
CA GLU A 447 11.83 3.74 24.12
C GLU A 447 11.57 3.82 25.62
N GLY A 448 11.91 2.72 26.34
CA GLY A 448 11.73 2.65 27.80
C GLY A 448 10.30 2.48 28.27
N GLY A 449 9.34 2.30 27.36
CA GLY A 449 7.92 2.14 27.61
C GLY A 449 7.14 3.45 27.53
N PHE A 450 5.86 3.35 27.22
CA PHE A 450 4.97 4.49 26.95
C PHE A 450 3.62 4.35 27.64
N THR A 451 2.94 5.47 27.83
CA THR A 451 1.55 5.59 28.32
C THR A 451 0.73 6.44 27.36
N TYR A 452 -0.58 6.44 27.51
CA TYR A 452 -1.46 7.32 26.73
C TYR A 452 -1.02 8.78 26.81
N GLU A 453 -0.73 9.29 28.02
CA GLU A 453 -0.32 10.68 28.23
C GLU A 453 1.07 10.99 27.62
N SER A 454 1.99 10.01 27.60
CA SER A 454 3.28 10.22 26.93
C SER A 454 3.12 10.26 25.43
N LEU A 455 2.31 9.38 24.83
CA LEU A 455 2.01 9.40 23.40
C LEU A 455 1.27 10.67 22.99
N TYR A 456 0.29 11.10 23.78
CA TYR A 456 -0.44 12.35 23.55
C TYR A 456 0.54 13.53 23.45
N ARG A 457 1.48 13.66 24.40
CA ARG A 457 2.46 14.74 24.46
C ARG A 457 3.55 14.64 23.38
N ASP A 458 4.10 13.42 23.17
CA ASP A 458 5.36 13.23 22.44
C ASP A 458 5.15 12.80 20.98
N ALA A 459 3.96 12.23 20.66
CA ALA A 459 3.65 11.69 19.35
C ALA A 459 2.46 12.36 18.63
N TRP A 460 1.44 12.85 19.34
CA TRP A 460 0.18 13.25 18.70
C TRP A 460 -0.07 14.74 18.73
N HIS A 461 -0.08 15.38 19.93
CA HIS A 461 -0.58 16.75 20.11
C HIS A 461 0.13 17.75 19.20
N ASP A 462 1.45 17.90 19.30
CA ASP A 462 2.17 18.94 18.58
C ASP A 462 2.36 18.64 17.11
N TYR A 463 2.35 17.36 16.72
CA TYR A 463 2.57 16.96 15.33
C TYR A 463 1.32 17.17 14.46
N TRP A 464 0.12 16.88 14.98
CA TRP A 464 -1.10 16.93 14.16
C TRP A 464 -2.40 17.15 14.94
N LEU A 465 -2.57 16.64 16.18
CA LEU A 465 -3.86 16.66 16.86
C LEU A 465 -4.33 18.08 17.24
N TYR A 466 -3.39 19.00 17.45
CA TYR A 466 -3.68 20.41 17.72
C TYR A 466 -4.57 21.04 16.63
N ILE A 467 -4.51 20.56 15.38
CA ILE A 467 -5.31 21.07 14.25
C ILE A 467 -6.81 20.95 14.56
N GLN A 468 -7.21 19.78 15.07
CA GLN A 468 -8.59 19.55 15.48
C GLN A 468 -8.93 20.25 16.80
N GLU A 469 -8.03 20.19 17.80
CA GLU A 469 -8.27 20.77 19.10
C GLU A 469 -8.35 22.31 19.08
N ASP A 470 -7.61 22.96 18.21
CA ASP A 470 -7.66 24.40 17.97
C ASP A 470 -8.80 24.82 16.99
N GLY A 471 -9.58 23.85 16.47
CA GLY A 471 -10.70 24.09 15.54
C GLY A 471 -10.27 24.59 14.16
N ILE A 472 -9.06 24.24 13.70
CA ILE A 472 -8.51 24.68 12.41
C ILE A 472 -9.18 23.94 11.25
N ALA A 473 -9.19 22.59 11.33
CA ALA A 473 -9.78 21.69 10.34
C ALA A 473 -10.03 20.31 10.97
N PRO A 474 -10.85 19.44 10.34
CA PRO A 474 -10.98 18.05 10.76
C PRO A 474 -9.69 17.27 10.55
N ILE A 475 -9.48 16.26 11.41
CA ILE A 475 -8.45 15.23 11.24
C ILE A 475 -9.10 13.95 10.74
N PHE A 476 -8.51 13.37 9.68
CA PHE A 476 -8.80 12.06 9.14
C PHE A 476 -7.53 11.21 9.22
N VAL A 477 -7.46 10.27 10.16
CA VAL A 477 -6.33 9.34 10.25
C VAL A 477 -6.43 8.35 9.09
N GLY A 478 -5.68 8.61 8.01
CA GLY A 478 -5.75 7.82 6.77
C GLY A 478 -5.28 6.38 6.95
N GLU A 479 -4.32 6.16 7.87
CA GLU A 479 -3.82 4.83 8.18
C GLU A 479 -3.48 4.69 9.67
N TRP A 480 -3.96 3.62 10.28
CA TRP A 480 -3.55 3.12 11.58
C TRP A 480 -3.86 1.62 11.68
N GLY A 481 -3.04 0.86 12.38
CA GLY A 481 -3.27 -0.58 12.49
C GLY A 481 -2.04 -1.34 12.97
N GLY A 482 -2.09 -2.66 12.90
CA GLY A 482 -0.97 -3.49 13.26
C GLY A 482 -1.33 -4.89 13.71
N PHE A 483 -0.32 -5.65 14.11
CA PHE A 483 -0.49 -6.96 14.75
C PHE A 483 -0.98 -6.79 16.20
N MET A 484 -1.92 -7.64 16.61
CA MET A 484 -2.57 -7.65 17.94
C MET A 484 -1.66 -8.32 18.99
N GLU A 485 -0.44 -7.82 19.18
CA GLU A 485 0.52 -8.44 20.11
C GLU A 485 1.46 -7.44 20.80
N GLY A 486 1.84 -7.75 22.05
CA GLY A 486 2.84 -7.01 22.82
C GLY A 486 2.61 -5.52 22.92
N ASP A 487 3.69 -4.73 22.80
CA ASP A 487 3.60 -3.26 22.87
C ASP A 487 2.85 -2.66 21.68
N ASN A 488 2.73 -3.38 20.56
CA ASN A 488 1.93 -2.92 19.43
C ASN A 488 0.43 -2.93 19.76
N LEU A 489 -0.08 -3.99 20.40
CA LEU A 489 -1.47 -4.03 20.86
C LEU A 489 -1.73 -2.93 21.87
N LYS A 490 -0.81 -2.71 22.82
CA LYS A 490 -0.92 -1.63 23.80
C LYS A 490 -1.02 -0.25 23.15
N TRP A 491 -0.20 -0.01 22.10
CA TRP A 491 -0.30 1.24 21.33
C TRP A 491 -1.66 1.32 20.62
N MET A 492 -2.12 0.25 19.98
CA MET A 492 -3.42 0.20 19.32
C MET A 492 -4.57 0.50 20.29
N GLU A 493 -4.52 -0.03 21.53
CA GLU A 493 -5.53 0.28 22.58
C GLU A 493 -5.56 1.77 22.90
N TYR A 494 -4.40 2.41 23.06
CA TYR A 494 -4.32 3.85 23.33
C TYR A 494 -4.74 4.68 22.13
N PHE A 495 -4.39 4.26 20.91
CA PHE A 495 -4.76 4.99 19.70
C PHE A 495 -6.27 4.87 19.43
N ARG A 496 -6.86 3.69 19.63
CA ARG A 496 -8.31 3.50 19.58
C ARG A 496 -9.03 4.36 20.62
N GLN A 497 -8.49 4.46 21.83
CA GLN A 497 -9.01 5.36 22.86
C GLN A 497 -8.98 6.83 22.38
N LEU A 498 -7.88 7.27 21.77
CA LEU A 498 -7.76 8.61 21.19
C LEU A 498 -8.82 8.86 20.11
N ILE A 499 -8.98 7.92 19.18
CA ILE A 499 -10.02 7.99 18.14
C ILE A 499 -11.40 8.18 18.75
N ALA A 500 -11.76 7.37 19.75
CA ALA A 500 -13.05 7.44 20.41
C ALA A 500 -13.24 8.75 21.19
N GLU A 501 -12.23 9.20 21.98
CA GLU A 501 -12.30 10.41 22.79
C GLU A 501 -12.37 11.70 21.97
N LYS A 502 -11.68 11.72 20.83
CA LYS A 502 -11.58 12.91 19.96
C LYS A 502 -12.52 12.84 18.76
N HIS A 503 -13.25 11.74 18.60
CA HIS A 503 -14.14 11.50 17.46
C HIS A 503 -13.42 11.66 16.11
N LEU A 504 -12.17 11.12 16.02
CA LEU A 504 -11.34 11.25 14.83
C LEU A 504 -11.92 10.42 13.68
N HIS A 505 -12.02 11.01 12.50
CA HIS A 505 -12.26 10.24 11.29
C HIS A 505 -11.06 9.35 11.01
N HIS A 506 -11.30 8.12 10.50
CA HIS A 506 -10.19 7.18 10.31
C HIS A 506 -10.48 6.07 9.30
N THR A 507 -9.41 5.51 8.72
CA THR A 507 -9.43 4.24 7.99
C THR A 507 -8.35 3.31 8.53
N PHE A 508 -8.76 2.09 8.88
CA PHE A 508 -7.85 1.05 9.40
C PHE A 508 -6.97 0.50 8.28
N TRP A 509 -5.68 0.37 8.52
CA TRP A 509 -4.75 -0.29 7.61
C TRP A 509 -4.55 -1.75 8.05
N CYS A 510 -5.07 -2.78 7.32
CA CYS A 510 -5.92 -2.68 6.12
C CYS A 510 -6.80 -3.93 6.00
N PHE A 511 -7.63 -4.01 4.95
CA PHE A 511 -8.39 -5.23 4.64
C PHE A 511 -7.44 -6.37 4.22
N ASN A 512 -6.40 -6.06 3.45
CA ASN A 512 -5.49 -7.02 2.84
C ASN A 512 -4.76 -7.92 3.85
N ALA A 513 -4.74 -9.22 3.61
CA ALA A 513 -3.94 -10.18 4.37
C ALA A 513 -2.42 -10.04 4.15
N ASN A 514 -2.02 -9.50 3.01
CA ASN A 514 -0.62 -9.44 2.58
C ASN A 514 0.14 -8.17 2.98
N SER A 515 -0.36 -7.39 3.94
CA SER A 515 0.43 -6.33 4.57
C SER A 515 1.43 -6.95 5.56
N GLY A 516 2.72 -6.88 5.24
CA GLY A 516 3.77 -7.65 5.94
C GLY A 516 4.09 -7.14 7.34
N ASP A 517 3.83 -5.89 7.63
CA ASP A 517 4.16 -5.19 8.89
C ASP A 517 2.95 -4.98 9.81
N THR A 518 1.73 -5.05 9.28
CA THR A 518 0.49 -4.83 10.04
C THR A 518 -0.44 -6.05 10.05
N GLY A 519 -0.36 -6.91 9.03
CA GLY A 519 -1.39 -7.90 8.73
C GLY A 519 -2.71 -7.23 8.32
N GLY A 520 -3.72 -8.02 8.01
CA GLY A 520 -5.02 -7.55 7.54
C GLY A 520 -6.18 -7.81 8.50
N LEU A 521 -7.37 -7.30 8.13
CA LEU A 521 -8.65 -7.67 8.72
C LEU A 521 -9.10 -9.07 8.29
N VAL A 522 -8.56 -9.58 7.18
CA VAL A 522 -8.79 -10.95 6.71
C VAL A 522 -7.50 -11.76 6.78
N LYS A 523 -7.64 -13.07 6.83
CA LYS A 523 -6.53 -14.03 6.83
C LYS A 523 -6.03 -14.30 5.40
N ASP A 524 -4.97 -15.07 5.24
CA ASP A 524 -4.27 -15.33 3.97
C ASP A 524 -5.16 -15.82 2.81
N ASP A 525 -6.34 -16.37 3.13
CA ASP A 525 -7.33 -16.77 2.12
C ASP A 525 -8.16 -15.59 1.57
N PHE A 526 -7.97 -14.38 2.09
CA PHE A 526 -8.72 -13.15 1.75
C PHE A 526 -10.25 -13.27 1.90
N LYS A 527 -10.72 -14.23 2.67
CA LYS A 527 -12.15 -14.52 2.92
C LYS A 527 -12.46 -14.60 4.40
N THR A 528 -11.61 -15.30 5.16
CA THR A 528 -11.79 -15.51 6.58
C THR A 528 -11.37 -14.27 7.34
N TRP A 529 -12.31 -13.66 8.03
CA TRP A 529 -12.01 -12.50 8.87
C TRP A 529 -11.17 -12.88 10.09
N ASP A 530 -10.27 -12.01 10.48
CA ASP A 530 -9.65 -12.01 11.78
C ASP A 530 -10.62 -11.38 12.78
N GLU A 531 -11.48 -12.22 13.36
CA GLU A 531 -12.58 -11.74 14.21
C GLU A 531 -12.07 -11.01 15.46
N GLU A 532 -10.91 -11.40 16.01
CA GLU A 532 -10.32 -10.70 17.16
C GLU A 532 -9.92 -9.27 16.77
N LYS A 533 -9.28 -9.09 15.63
CA LYS A 533 -8.89 -7.78 15.11
C LYS A 533 -10.12 -6.97 14.69
N TYR A 534 -11.10 -7.59 14.05
CA TYR A 534 -12.35 -6.93 13.70
C TYR A 534 -13.12 -6.46 14.94
N ASP A 535 -13.31 -7.31 15.94
CA ASP A 535 -13.99 -6.95 17.20
C ASP A 535 -13.29 -5.78 17.90
N PHE A 536 -11.96 -5.72 17.81
CA PHE A 536 -11.18 -4.59 18.32
C PHE A 536 -11.48 -3.29 17.57
N VAL A 537 -11.49 -3.30 16.23
CA VAL A 537 -11.74 -2.12 15.40
C VAL A 537 -13.20 -1.68 15.47
N LYS A 538 -14.13 -2.63 15.58
CA LYS A 538 -15.57 -2.40 15.63
C LYS A 538 -15.99 -1.39 16.69
N GLU A 539 -15.27 -1.28 17.82
CA GLU A 539 -15.58 -0.34 18.90
C GLU A 539 -15.44 1.14 18.50
N VAL A 540 -14.77 1.43 17.40
CA VAL A 540 -14.61 2.78 16.85
C VAL A 540 -15.24 2.94 15.45
N LEU A 541 -16.10 2.04 15.06
CA LEU A 541 -16.97 2.23 13.89
C LEU A 541 -18.23 2.98 14.30
N TRP A 542 -18.78 3.80 13.38
CA TRP A 542 -19.95 4.63 13.67
C TRP A 542 -21.20 3.78 13.88
N GLN A 543 -21.78 3.83 15.07
CA GLN A 543 -22.90 3.01 15.49
C GLN A 543 -23.90 3.80 16.34
N THR A 544 -25.17 3.39 16.29
CA THR A 544 -26.19 3.83 17.27
C THR A 544 -25.94 3.20 18.65
N GLU A 545 -26.66 3.66 19.68
CA GLU A 545 -26.64 3.03 21.01
C GLU A 545 -27.13 1.56 20.98
N GLU A 546 -27.95 1.21 20.01
CA GLU A 546 -28.45 -0.15 19.79
C GLU A 546 -27.48 -1.04 19.01
N GLY A 547 -26.39 -0.46 18.47
CA GLY A 547 -25.34 -1.16 17.74
C GLY A 547 -25.62 -1.34 16.24
N GLU A 548 -26.51 -0.54 15.65
CA GLU A 548 -26.73 -0.47 14.20
C GLU A 548 -25.67 0.42 13.57
N PHE A 549 -25.00 -0.02 12.53
CA PHE A 549 -23.97 0.77 11.84
C PHE A 549 -24.60 1.92 11.05
N ILE A 550 -23.96 3.08 11.03
CA ILE A 550 -24.47 4.29 10.40
C ILE A 550 -23.70 4.55 9.11
N GLY A 551 -24.43 4.54 7.97
CA GLY A 551 -23.90 4.88 6.67
C GLY A 551 -23.76 6.38 6.45
N LEU A 552 -23.02 6.74 5.41
CA LEU A 552 -22.86 8.14 4.94
C LEU A 552 -23.81 8.47 3.79
N ASP A 553 -24.48 7.47 3.24
CA ASP A 553 -25.49 7.66 2.19
C ASP A 553 -26.85 7.93 2.84
N HIS A 554 -27.55 8.97 2.36
CA HIS A 554 -28.85 9.37 2.92
C HIS A 554 -29.98 8.41 2.58
N ALA A 555 -29.84 7.67 1.49
CA ALA A 555 -30.92 6.83 0.96
C ALA A 555 -30.64 5.33 1.07
N VAL A 556 -29.36 4.94 0.99
CA VAL A 556 -28.93 3.55 0.96
C VAL A 556 -28.34 3.16 2.32
N PRO A 557 -28.93 2.15 3.01
CA PRO A 557 -28.37 1.63 4.25
C PRO A 557 -26.96 1.06 4.05
N LEU A 558 -26.12 1.13 5.08
CA LEU A 558 -24.79 0.55 5.06
C LEU A 558 -24.86 -0.97 5.20
N GLY A 559 -24.65 -1.68 4.09
CA GLY A 559 -24.74 -3.13 4.05
C GLY A 559 -26.10 -3.67 4.55
N ALA A 560 -26.10 -4.93 4.97
CA ALA A 560 -27.29 -5.58 5.50
C ALA A 560 -27.56 -5.28 6.99
N ASN A 561 -26.55 -4.79 7.72
CA ASN A 561 -26.61 -4.63 9.18
C ASN A 561 -26.60 -3.16 9.63
N GLY A 562 -26.63 -2.21 8.72
CA GLY A 562 -26.60 -0.78 9.02
C GLY A 562 -27.85 -0.05 8.56
N ILE A 563 -27.87 1.25 8.81
CA ILE A 563 -28.92 2.19 8.45
C ILE A 563 -28.40 3.29 7.53
N ALA A 564 -29.30 3.92 6.79
CA ALA A 564 -28.98 5.10 6.00
C ALA A 564 -28.83 6.34 6.90
N LEU A 565 -28.09 7.34 6.44
CA LEU A 565 -27.90 8.59 7.19
C LEU A 565 -29.25 9.29 7.47
N SER A 566 -30.20 9.25 6.54
CA SER A 566 -31.56 9.80 6.76
C SER A 566 -32.33 9.08 7.87
N ASP A 567 -32.09 7.81 8.10
CA ASP A 567 -32.76 7.06 9.18
C ASP A 567 -32.16 7.44 10.53
N TYR A 568 -30.86 7.68 10.60
CA TYR A 568 -30.17 8.15 11.79
C TYR A 568 -30.54 9.60 12.16
N THR A 569 -30.51 10.50 11.19
CA THR A 569 -30.76 11.93 11.44
C THR A 569 -32.24 12.29 11.50
N GLY A 570 -33.11 11.44 10.96
CA GLY A 570 -34.53 11.73 10.74
C GLY A 570 -34.79 12.79 9.65
N VAL A 571 -33.75 13.23 8.96
CA VAL A 571 -33.83 14.24 7.88
C VAL A 571 -33.86 13.52 6.54
N LYS A 572 -35.01 13.57 5.83
CA LYS A 572 -35.13 13.04 4.48
C LYS A 572 -34.73 14.09 3.46
N ILE A 573 -33.63 13.83 2.75
CA ILE A 573 -33.26 14.65 1.58
C ILE A 573 -34.21 14.31 0.44
N THR A 574 -34.85 15.33 -0.11
CA THR A 574 -35.59 15.19 -1.37
C THR A 574 -34.60 15.50 -2.49
N PRO A 575 -34.21 14.54 -3.34
CA PRO A 575 -33.31 14.81 -4.45
C PRO A 575 -33.81 16.01 -5.25
N ALA A 576 -32.89 16.90 -5.62
CA ALA A 576 -33.23 18.06 -6.44
C ALA A 576 -33.89 17.57 -7.76
N PRO A 577 -34.99 18.17 -8.24
CA PRO A 577 -35.63 17.72 -9.46
C PRO A 577 -34.66 17.84 -10.63
N VAL A 578 -34.43 16.70 -11.29
CA VAL A 578 -33.58 16.64 -12.49
C VAL A 578 -34.16 17.59 -13.53
N THR A 579 -33.49 18.67 -13.83
CA THR A 579 -33.83 19.53 -14.97
C THR A 579 -33.30 18.83 -16.22
N PRO A 580 -34.14 18.37 -17.16
CA PRO A 580 -33.64 17.71 -18.37
C PRO A 580 -32.69 18.69 -19.09
N VAL A 581 -31.45 18.32 -19.25
CA VAL A 581 -30.53 19.03 -20.14
C VAL A 581 -31.11 18.89 -21.55
N ALA A 582 -31.47 20.00 -22.17
CA ALA A 582 -31.93 20.02 -23.56
C ALA A 582 -30.81 19.38 -24.41
N GLU A 583 -31.10 18.29 -25.09
CA GLU A 583 -30.21 17.72 -26.09
C GLU A 583 -29.86 18.80 -27.12
N THR A 584 -28.68 19.34 -27.02
CA THR A 584 -28.09 20.10 -28.13
C THR A 584 -27.61 19.05 -29.14
N THR A 585 -28.52 18.72 -30.06
CA THR A 585 -28.12 18.04 -31.28
C THR A 585 -27.20 18.96 -32.07
N GLU A 586 -25.90 18.82 -31.89
CA GLU A 586 -24.94 19.35 -32.84
C GLU A 586 -25.11 18.57 -34.15
N SER A 587 -25.79 19.22 -35.09
CA SER A 587 -25.84 18.83 -36.48
C SER A 587 -24.43 18.86 -37.05
N VAL A 588 -23.85 17.66 -37.22
CA VAL A 588 -22.60 17.52 -38.01
C VAL A 588 -22.95 17.84 -39.46
N ALA A 589 -22.67 19.05 -39.86
CA ALA A 589 -22.69 19.45 -41.27
C ALA A 589 -21.58 18.67 -42.01
N GLN A 590 -21.98 17.75 -42.84
CA GLN A 590 -21.09 17.11 -43.81
C GLN A 590 -20.60 18.18 -44.79
N THR A 591 -19.35 18.56 -44.68
CA THR A 591 -18.66 19.36 -45.68
C THR A 591 -18.12 18.42 -46.74
N GLU A 592 -18.72 18.42 -47.92
CA GLU A 592 -18.20 17.78 -49.12
C GLU A 592 -16.85 18.42 -49.48
N THR A 593 -15.77 17.64 -49.36
CA THR A 593 -14.44 18.04 -49.85
C THR A 593 -14.31 17.72 -51.33
N SER A 594 -14.36 18.76 -52.15
CA SER A 594 -13.98 18.72 -53.56
C SER A 594 -12.49 18.42 -53.69
N ALA A 595 -12.16 17.38 -54.45
CA ALA A 595 -10.81 17.00 -54.79
C ALA A 595 -10.13 18.06 -55.67
N VAL A 596 -9.04 18.67 -55.20
CA VAL A 596 -8.08 19.37 -56.04
C VAL A 596 -6.75 18.58 -56.05
N SER A 597 -6.50 18.03 -57.21
CA SER A 597 -5.19 17.45 -57.58
C SER A 597 -4.16 18.55 -57.69
N SER A 598 -3.04 18.47 -56.99
CA SER A 598 -1.81 19.15 -57.36
C SER A 598 -0.59 18.27 -57.02
N ALA A 599 0.23 18.08 -58.06
CA ALA A 599 1.42 17.26 -58.13
C ALA A 599 2.52 17.72 -57.16
N LEU A 600 3.16 16.74 -56.54
CA LEU A 600 4.43 16.87 -55.80
C LEU A 600 5.61 16.78 -56.80
N PRO A 601 6.69 17.54 -56.63
CA PRO A 601 7.95 17.28 -57.31
C PRO A 601 8.78 16.28 -56.49
N GLU A 602 9.26 15.26 -57.16
CA GLU A 602 10.25 14.32 -56.66
C GLU A 602 11.61 15.00 -56.41
N THR A 603 12.10 14.90 -55.19
CA THR A 603 13.50 15.21 -54.87
C THR A 603 14.19 13.93 -54.47
N THR A 604 15.02 13.40 -55.38
CA THR A 604 15.95 12.31 -55.16
C THR A 604 17.04 12.76 -54.20
N VAL A 605 17.14 12.10 -53.02
CA VAL A 605 18.32 12.21 -52.16
C VAL A 605 19.13 10.93 -52.32
N GLN A 606 20.35 11.08 -52.82
CA GLN A 606 21.37 10.03 -52.86
C GLN A 606 21.81 9.67 -51.45
N VAL A 607 21.72 8.39 -51.10
CA VAL A 607 22.32 7.80 -49.93
C VAL A 607 23.77 7.45 -50.22
N GLY A 608 24.69 8.12 -49.57
CA GLY A 608 26.11 7.78 -49.59
C GLY A 608 26.40 6.64 -48.60
N ASP A 609 26.91 5.53 -49.11
CA ASP A 609 27.45 4.43 -48.34
C ASP A 609 28.70 4.87 -47.55
N SER A 610 28.66 4.71 -46.23
CA SER A 610 29.87 4.63 -45.41
C SER A 610 29.78 3.39 -44.53
N ASN A 611 30.27 2.28 -45.05
CA ASN A 611 30.62 1.08 -44.27
C ASN A 611 31.73 1.43 -43.28
N SER A 612 31.46 1.29 -41.98
CA SER A 612 32.50 1.06 -40.98
C SER A 612 32.21 -0.30 -40.31
N ASP A 613 32.93 -1.30 -40.79
CA ASP A 613 33.01 -2.64 -40.18
C ASP A 613 33.61 -2.56 -38.78
N LEU A 614 32.76 -2.64 -37.74
CA LEU A 614 33.19 -3.01 -36.41
C LEU A 614 32.99 -4.52 -36.26
N SER A 615 34.13 -5.26 -36.30
CA SER A 615 34.12 -6.71 -36.19
C SER A 615 33.58 -7.19 -34.82
N VAL A 616 32.77 -8.25 -34.85
CA VAL A 616 32.22 -8.94 -33.68
C VAL A 616 33.27 -9.33 -32.63
N GLU A 617 34.54 -9.46 -33.04
CA GLU A 617 35.69 -9.79 -32.18
C GLU A 617 36.11 -8.66 -31.24
N SER A 618 35.92 -7.39 -31.63
CA SER A 618 36.22 -6.22 -30.76
C SER A 618 35.18 -6.02 -29.66
N ILE A 619 33.93 -6.34 -29.93
CA ILE A 619 32.83 -6.28 -28.92
C ILE A 619 33.01 -7.37 -27.87
N SER A 620 33.45 -8.57 -28.25
CA SER A 620 33.70 -9.66 -27.29
C SER A 620 34.88 -9.38 -26.34
N LYS A 621 35.90 -8.65 -26.76
CA LYS A 621 37.04 -8.27 -25.90
C LYS A 621 36.67 -7.16 -24.90
N ALA A 622 35.86 -6.19 -25.31
CA ALA A 622 35.39 -5.12 -24.42
C ALA A 622 34.41 -5.65 -23.34
N ALA A 623 33.51 -6.56 -23.73
CA ALA A 623 32.57 -7.18 -22.79
C ALA A 623 33.30 -8.04 -21.72
N LYS A 624 34.32 -8.80 -22.12
CA LYS A 624 35.15 -9.59 -21.17
C LYS A 624 35.94 -8.68 -20.23
N GLY A 625 36.43 -7.53 -20.69
CA GLY A 625 37.10 -6.55 -19.83
C GLY A 625 36.18 -5.92 -18.78
N LEU A 626 34.93 -5.62 -19.15
CA LEU A 626 33.91 -5.09 -18.24
C LEU A 626 33.50 -6.10 -17.15
N VAL A 627 33.33 -7.37 -17.54
CA VAL A 627 33.02 -8.44 -16.58
C VAL A 627 34.14 -8.65 -15.57
N ILE A 628 35.38 -8.65 -16.01
CA ILE A 628 36.54 -8.78 -15.09
C ILE A 628 36.64 -7.58 -14.16
N ALA A 629 36.39 -6.35 -14.64
CA ALA A 629 36.40 -5.15 -13.81
C ALA A 629 35.28 -5.19 -12.75
N ALA A 630 34.06 -5.63 -13.11
CA ALA A 630 32.94 -5.80 -12.19
C ALA A 630 33.26 -6.84 -11.10
N ILE A 631 33.84 -7.97 -11.44
CA ILE A 631 34.24 -9.00 -10.47
C ILE A 631 35.30 -8.46 -9.50
N VAL A 632 36.28 -7.68 -9.97
CA VAL A 632 37.29 -7.07 -9.10
C VAL A 632 36.67 -6.07 -8.12
N ILE A 633 35.71 -5.27 -8.56
CA ILE A 633 34.99 -4.31 -7.70
C ILE A 633 34.21 -5.04 -6.62
N VAL A 634 33.49 -6.10 -6.96
CA VAL A 634 32.72 -6.91 -5.99
C VAL A 634 33.64 -7.56 -4.95
N VAL A 635 34.78 -8.09 -5.36
CA VAL A 635 35.77 -8.70 -4.43
C VAL A 635 36.35 -7.65 -3.47
N LEU A 636 36.63 -6.43 -3.97
CA LEU A 636 37.10 -5.33 -3.12
C LEU A 636 36.03 -4.84 -2.14
N PHE A 637 34.77 -4.84 -2.55
CA PHE A 637 33.66 -4.47 -1.67
C PHE A 637 33.45 -5.50 -0.54
N ILE A 638 33.50 -6.79 -0.87
CA ILE A 638 33.43 -7.88 0.13
C ILE A 638 34.59 -7.79 1.11
N ALA A 639 35.79 -7.52 0.64
CA ALA A 639 36.97 -7.35 1.50
C ALA A 639 36.84 -6.15 2.45
N ALA A 640 36.28 -5.02 1.97
CA ALA A 640 36.03 -3.83 2.78
C ALA A 640 34.94 -4.10 3.86
N MET A 641 33.87 -4.81 3.52
CA MET A 641 32.85 -5.22 4.48
C MET A 641 33.42 -6.14 5.56
N ALA A 642 34.23 -7.13 5.18
CA ALA A 642 34.88 -8.03 6.15
C ALA A 642 35.77 -7.28 7.14
N VAL A 643 36.55 -6.28 6.67
CA VAL A 643 37.38 -5.43 7.52
C VAL A 643 36.50 -4.61 8.48
N THR A 644 35.40 -4.07 8.02
CA THR A 644 34.47 -3.27 8.84
C THR A 644 33.84 -4.12 9.96
N ILE A 645 33.43 -5.36 9.65
CA ILE A 645 32.89 -6.29 10.64
C ILE A 645 33.94 -6.64 11.71
N VAL A 646 35.18 -6.87 11.31
CA VAL A 646 36.28 -7.19 12.26
C VAL A 646 36.59 -5.97 13.16
N VAL A 647 36.59 -4.77 12.61
CA VAL A 647 36.82 -3.54 13.40
C VAL A 647 35.69 -3.30 14.40
N ARG A 648 34.42 -3.48 14.00
CA ARG A 648 33.25 -3.37 14.90
C ARG A 648 33.31 -4.44 16.01
N ARG A 649 33.62 -5.66 15.66
CA ARG A 649 33.74 -6.76 16.65
C ARG A 649 34.86 -6.52 17.66
N ASN A 650 35.99 -5.97 17.23
CA ASN A 650 37.09 -5.60 18.11
C ASN A 650 36.74 -4.41 19.02
N ALA A 651 35.96 -3.44 18.54
CA ALA A 651 35.47 -2.31 19.34
C ALA A 651 34.48 -2.77 20.43
N VAL A 652 33.56 -3.69 20.11
CA VAL A 652 32.62 -4.27 21.08
C VAL A 652 33.36 -5.09 22.13
N ASN A 653 34.33 -5.91 21.73
CA ASN A 653 35.13 -6.69 22.66
C ASN A 653 36.00 -5.81 23.58
N LYS A 654 36.48 -4.66 23.08
CA LYS A 654 37.21 -3.68 23.88
C LYS A 654 36.30 -3.03 24.94
N ARG A 655 35.08 -2.63 24.59
CA ARG A 655 34.08 -2.12 25.55
C ARG A 655 33.73 -3.12 26.64
N LYS A 656 33.48 -4.39 26.28
CA LYS A 656 33.23 -5.45 27.26
C LYS A 656 34.40 -5.71 28.21
N ALA A 657 35.64 -5.57 27.75
CA ALA A 657 36.84 -5.69 28.60
C ALA A 657 37.07 -4.46 29.50
N GLU A 658 36.53 -3.31 29.14
CA GLU A 658 36.60 -2.09 29.97
C GLU A 658 35.49 -2.10 31.05
N GLU A 659 34.33 -2.72 30.81
CA GLU A 659 33.25 -2.91 31.79
C GLU A 659 33.59 -3.96 32.88
N GLU A 660 34.46 -4.91 32.61
CA GLU A 660 34.90 -5.94 33.59
C GLU A 660 35.95 -5.43 34.62
N ILE A 661 36.42 -4.19 34.53
CA ILE A 661 37.48 -3.62 35.38
C ILE A 661 36.96 -2.63 36.44
N ILE A 662 35.65 -2.57 36.72
CA ILE A 662 35.14 -1.79 37.84
C ILE A 662 35.18 -2.64 39.12
N PRO A 663 36.01 -2.34 40.14
CA PRO A 663 36.02 -3.09 41.40
C PRO A 663 34.72 -2.83 42.18
N PHE A 664 34.06 -3.86 42.56
CA PHE A 664 32.93 -3.86 43.48
C PHE A 664 33.41 -3.43 44.88
N GLU A 665 33.16 -2.21 45.34
CA GLU A 665 33.31 -1.83 46.75
C GLU A 665 32.05 -2.30 47.52
N PRO A 666 32.20 -3.05 48.59
CA PRO A 666 31.03 -3.45 49.40
C PRO A 666 30.55 -2.29 50.25
N GLN A 667 29.31 -1.91 50.09
CA GLN A 667 28.61 -0.99 50.99
C GLN A 667 28.52 -1.61 52.38
N GLU A 668 29.10 -0.92 53.39
CA GLU A 668 28.95 -1.24 54.81
C GLU A 668 27.50 -1.01 55.26
N ALA A 669 26.95 -2.00 55.93
CA ALA A 669 25.60 -1.93 56.55
C ALA A 669 25.57 -0.86 57.66
N VAL A 670 24.82 0.19 57.49
CA VAL A 670 24.42 1.12 58.54
C VAL A 670 23.37 0.47 59.42
N VAL A 671 23.76 0.09 60.60
CA VAL A 671 22.92 -0.37 61.69
C VAL A 671 22.14 0.82 62.25
N ASP A 672 20.83 0.80 62.08
CA ASP A 672 19.92 1.77 62.69
C ASP A 672 19.78 1.46 64.18
N LYS A 673 20.24 2.42 65.01
CA LYS A 673 19.92 2.49 66.43
C LYS A 673 19.20 3.81 66.67
N ASN A 674 17.88 3.79 66.77
CA ASN A 674 17.12 4.52 67.79
C ASN A 674 15.64 4.24 67.67
N SER A 675 15.21 3.26 68.48
CA SER A 675 13.84 3.23 69.01
C SER A 675 13.84 3.97 70.35
N SER A 676 12.90 4.86 70.53
CA SER A 676 12.11 5.12 71.72
C SER A 676 11.78 6.61 71.92
N ASN A 677 10.53 6.82 72.00
CA ASN A 677 9.68 7.64 72.87
C ASN A 677 8.65 8.44 72.07
N MET A 678 7.45 7.98 72.01
CA MET A 678 6.27 8.18 72.86
C MET A 678 5.91 9.63 73.13
N GLU A 679 4.67 9.87 72.84
CA GLU A 679 3.67 10.71 73.50
C GLU A 679 3.27 12.06 72.91
N ASN A 680 1.99 12.02 72.50
CA ASN A 680 0.92 13.00 72.71
C ASN A 680 1.17 14.49 72.54
N THR A 681 0.39 15.12 71.70
CA THR A 681 -0.74 15.99 72.16
C THR A 681 -1.54 16.44 70.91
N ALA A 682 -2.83 16.40 71.12
CA ALA A 682 -3.88 16.93 70.25
C ALA A 682 -3.96 18.47 70.38
N GLU A 683 -4.75 19.01 69.50
CA GLU A 683 -5.52 20.27 69.58
C GLU A 683 -5.09 21.48 68.77
N ASP A 684 -5.94 21.75 67.86
CA ASP A 684 -6.70 22.99 67.65
C ASP A 684 -6.18 24.20 66.90
N ASN A 685 -7.08 24.57 66.00
CA ASN A 685 -7.44 25.95 65.54
C ASN A 685 -6.92 26.40 64.20
N LYS A 686 -7.85 26.38 63.23
CA LYS A 686 -8.70 27.48 62.76
C LYS A 686 -7.97 28.73 62.21
N GLU A 687 -8.39 28.98 60.99
CA GLU A 687 -8.78 30.28 60.40
C GLU A 687 -7.73 31.23 59.83
N GLU A 688 -8.08 31.58 58.61
CA GLU A 688 -7.97 32.90 57.93
C GLU A 688 -6.64 33.29 57.27
N LYS A 689 -6.57 33.36 56.05
CA LYS A 689 -6.86 34.39 55.01
C LYS A 689 -6.40 33.95 53.67
#